data_23cd2d5d3312d5b22c04d5d00c72c1e7
#
_entry.id   23cd2d5d3312d5b22c04d5d00c72c1e7
#
_cell.length_a   1.000
_cell.length_b   1.000
_cell.length_c   1.000
_cell.angle_alpha   90.00
_cell.angle_beta   90.00
_cell.angle_gamma   90.00
#
_symmetry.space_group_name_H-M   'P 1'
#
loop_
_entity.id
_entity.type
_entity.pdbx_description
1 polymer ?
#
loop_
_entity_poly.entity_id
_entity_poly.type
_entity_poly.pdbx_seq_one_letter_code
_entity_poly.pdbx_strand_id
1 'polypeptide(L)'
;MNDNLFAEKYKKLNVKQKEAVDAVEGPVMVVAGPGTGKTTILTLRIANILKKTDTQPENILALTFTNSGVNAIRKNLLEYIGDRAYRINIFTFHAFAEHIIKEFGFYFKELEFSKVISDLEKVEIIEEILTKGRFKEIVSKSDLFSSLSQIKKAINRIKKEGLSPLEFKNRIPEWEKELWLDENLFYKRKFGKYNEGDVKPAEKEKLEKKIAKAEEIAEVFEKYQQEIKERGFYDFDDMILNVLKELEKNENLKLDLQEQYQYLLIDEHQDTNDGQNRLIELLTDAKHLNRRPNLFTVGDEKQSIYRFQGASEKTFRHFNKMYEDIDLINLEDNYRSTQNILDAAHSLISHTLKDSVKLKAFNKKTNDKIKFLEFSNYKFELLYLAEEIQNKIKKENVSPEEIAIIYRNNRQIEEIKDIFSQKGLPFTIVSNEYLLEDINIVNLISILRVINNPKDNHSLAKSLLVNFLNIDSYLVTDILEKFNKENRRENRALFDFIAEREEFKEFANKIKSLKTKSANTKFDGFFKEFLNEIGYIKHMLQSKNSRHELIKIDKLFDEIKRQVQNKKNYSLSDFIKFIDAYKKYNLDIETKDPEITQGVQLMTAHRSKGLEFEYVYIVDTVRKSWEKSRGFGEIALPIDDYKGDIHDERRLFYVSMTRAKKGLFISSSLTDWEGKEQDKSQFISEIAEETLEIIDTYEFEKEHINSLALFITHTDSNKSLFDKEYLKKLFLEKNLNVTALNNYLDCPIKYLFRNLIQLPSDYSESLLFGDLIHDSLEKFFEESKKNKKLLTKNSLIKIFKNLIEKSSFYGKEYERYLERGTEALEEYYDQYNKDWSLNIENEKHINREFELENGEKINISGRLDKIEFLDSPLEGRINIIDYKTGKPFSDKTKKEERENLKRQLVFYHILYENYAENKFSINKATLDFVEKNKKGNFEPYTIEVSADDIKEVKKEINKIVKEVTSGEFLKLGCNKKNCEYCALKKSL
;
A
#
# COMPACT_ATOMS: atom_id res chain seq x y z
N MET A 1 21.33 38.78 22.32
CA MET A 1 20.91 38.88 20.92
C MET A 1 22.13 39.11 20.06
N ASN A 2 22.31 38.36 18.95
CA ASN A 2 23.46 38.65 18.06
C ASN A 2 23.03 39.74 17.08
N ASP A 3 23.00 40.99 17.58
CA ASP A 3 22.50 42.15 16.82
C ASP A 3 23.25 42.38 15.52
N ASN A 4 24.50 41.97 15.43
CA ASN A 4 25.30 42.09 14.21
C ASN A 4 24.81 41.10 13.14
N LEU A 5 24.56 39.85 13.50
CA LEU A 5 24.09 38.82 12.54
C LEU A 5 22.65 39.10 12.08
N PHE A 6 21.77 39.49 13.01
CA PHE A 6 20.43 39.94 12.66
C PHE A 6 20.47 41.10 11.66
N ALA A 7 21.26 42.18 11.96
CA ALA A 7 21.38 43.32 11.08
C ALA A 7 21.95 42.98 9.72
N GLU A 8 22.93 42.08 9.66
CA GLU A 8 23.50 41.60 8.39
C GLU A 8 22.45 40.86 7.53
N LYS A 9 21.72 39.92 8.14
CA LYS A 9 20.67 39.14 7.41
C LYS A 9 19.49 40.01 7.02
N TYR A 10 19.04 40.90 7.93
CA TYR A 10 17.97 41.86 7.66
C TYR A 10 18.33 42.81 6.49
N LYS A 11 19.59 43.30 6.43
CA LYS A 11 20.07 44.14 5.33
C LYS A 11 20.00 43.45 3.98
N LYS A 12 20.20 42.13 3.94
CA LYS A 12 20.15 41.32 2.70
C LYS A 12 18.74 41.07 2.20
N LEU A 13 17.70 41.36 2.96
CA LEU A 13 16.31 41.18 2.53
C LEU A 13 15.94 42.21 1.45
N ASN A 14 15.13 41.78 0.48
CA ASN A 14 14.50 42.64 -0.50
C ASN A 14 13.38 43.49 0.16
N VAL A 15 12.81 44.43 -0.60
CA VAL A 15 11.78 45.38 -0.10
C VAL A 15 10.57 44.64 0.50
N LYS A 16 10.04 43.62 -0.23
CA LYS A 16 8.85 42.85 0.18
C LYS A 16 9.12 41.94 1.36
N GLN A 17 10.29 41.34 1.41
CA GLN A 17 10.72 40.56 2.59
C GLN A 17 10.85 41.46 3.85
N LYS A 18 11.41 42.70 3.73
CA LYS A 18 11.46 43.66 4.81
C LYS A 18 10.06 44.07 5.25
N GLU A 19 9.17 44.38 4.31
CA GLU A 19 7.77 44.71 4.61
C GLU A 19 7.13 43.57 5.46
N ALA A 20 7.32 42.30 5.11
CA ALA A 20 6.81 41.15 5.85
C ALA A 20 7.44 40.99 7.26
N VAL A 21 8.70 41.31 7.42
CA VAL A 21 9.41 41.28 8.73
C VAL A 21 9.03 42.46 9.62
N ASP A 22 8.75 43.62 9.02
CA ASP A 22 8.47 44.88 9.75
C ASP A 22 7.00 45.07 10.13
N ALA A 23 6.08 44.43 9.45
CA ALA A 23 4.66 44.45 9.75
C ALA A 23 4.37 43.59 11.02
N VAL A 24 4.80 44.05 12.21
CA VAL A 24 4.79 43.29 13.49
C VAL A 24 3.37 43.08 14.01
N GLU A 25 2.49 44.07 13.81
CA GLU A 25 1.12 44.06 14.33
C GLU A 25 0.08 43.74 13.26
N GLY A 26 -1.05 43.18 13.71
CA GLY A 26 -2.22 42.87 12.89
C GLY A 26 -2.12 41.59 12.10
N PRO A 27 -3.21 41.18 11.40
CA PRO A 27 -3.20 40.00 10.57
C PRO A 27 -2.43 40.27 9.27
N VAL A 28 -1.37 39.50 9.04
CA VAL A 28 -0.50 39.56 7.86
C VAL A 28 -0.49 38.23 7.16
N MET A 29 -0.74 38.23 5.85
CA MET A 29 -0.66 37.05 5.01
C MET A 29 0.43 37.21 3.96
N VAL A 30 1.39 36.30 3.96
CA VAL A 30 2.48 36.29 2.99
C VAL A 30 2.30 35.15 2.01
N VAL A 31 2.07 35.50 0.75
CA VAL A 31 2.06 34.53 -0.36
C VAL A 31 3.49 34.39 -0.87
N ALA A 32 4.10 33.25 -0.62
CA ALA A 32 5.52 33.06 -0.79
C ALA A 32 5.81 31.76 -1.55
N GLY A 33 6.15 31.86 -2.84
CA GLY A 33 6.49 30.70 -3.67
C GLY A 33 7.71 29.91 -3.17
N PRO A 34 8.07 28.81 -3.86
CA PRO A 34 9.26 28.02 -3.51
C PRO A 34 10.51 28.89 -3.61
N GLY A 35 11.45 28.75 -2.68
CA GLY A 35 12.73 29.46 -2.72
C GLY A 35 12.69 30.98 -2.50
N THR A 36 11.57 31.55 -2.05
CA THR A 36 11.43 32.99 -1.77
C THR A 36 11.86 33.39 -0.36
N GLY A 37 12.31 32.45 0.49
CA GLY A 37 12.82 32.72 1.83
C GLY A 37 11.76 32.70 2.94
N LYS A 38 10.69 31.89 2.82
CA LYS A 38 9.62 31.74 3.82
C LYS A 38 10.14 31.60 5.26
N THR A 39 10.96 30.59 5.51
CA THR A 39 11.51 30.31 6.86
C THR A 39 12.41 31.46 7.35
N THR A 40 13.14 32.10 6.43
CA THR A 40 14.01 33.25 6.78
C THR A 40 13.18 34.46 7.25
N ILE A 41 12.11 34.82 6.52
CA ILE A 41 11.29 35.96 6.97
C ILE A 41 10.53 35.64 8.26
N LEU A 42 10.05 34.42 8.45
CA LEU A 42 9.37 33.98 9.66
C LEU A 42 10.30 34.10 10.88
N THR A 43 11.53 33.60 10.79
CA THR A 43 12.51 33.63 11.88
C THR A 43 13.03 35.04 12.17
N LEU A 44 13.28 35.86 11.11
CA LEU A 44 13.66 37.24 11.28
C LEU A 44 12.51 38.11 11.86
N ARG A 45 11.25 37.81 11.49
CA ARG A 45 10.08 38.43 12.07
C ARG A 45 9.99 38.18 13.60
N ILE A 46 10.15 36.93 14.02
CA ILE A 46 10.16 36.56 15.44
C ILE A 46 11.24 37.36 16.18
N ALA A 47 12.46 37.41 15.64
CA ALA A 47 13.55 38.20 16.22
C ALA A 47 13.23 39.68 16.24
N ASN A 48 12.54 40.21 15.21
CA ASN A 48 12.13 41.61 15.11
C ASN A 48 11.01 41.97 16.09
N ILE A 49 10.04 41.08 16.36
CA ILE A 49 9.02 41.22 17.40
C ILE A 49 9.71 41.42 18.76
N LEU A 50 10.61 40.54 19.15
CA LEU A 50 11.36 40.60 20.41
C LEU A 50 12.26 41.83 20.53
N LYS A 51 12.60 42.47 19.41
CA LYS A 51 13.41 43.69 19.36
C LYS A 51 12.58 44.98 19.43
N LYS A 52 11.40 44.99 18.80
CA LYS A 52 10.55 46.18 18.67
C LYS A 52 9.49 46.29 19.75
N THR A 53 9.18 45.20 20.44
CA THR A 53 8.13 45.17 21.47
C THR A 53 8.67 44.65 22.80
N ASP A 54 7.88 44.84 23.89
CA ASP A 54 8.20 44.34 25.23
C ASP A 54 7.77 42.86 25.41
N THR A 55 7.38 42.18 24.33
CA THR A 55 6.90 40.80 24.31
C THR A 55 7.97 39.83 24.78
N GLN A 56 7.59 38.92 25.69
CA GLN A 56 8.48 37.85 26.12
C GLN A 56 8.50 36.71 25.08
N PRO A 57 9.60 35.93 24.98
CA PRO A 57 9.69 34.83 24.07
C PRO A 57 8.54 33.81 24.20
N GLU A 58 8.04 33.57 25.40
CA GLU A 58 6.96 32.64 25.73
C GLU A 58 5.59 33.08 25.19
N ASN A 59 5.44 34.38 24.90
CA ASN A 59 4.20 34.90 24.32
C ASN A 59 4.13 34.78 22.80
N ILE A 60 5.15 34.16 22.18
CA ILE A 60 5.21 33.91 20.74
C ILE A 60 4.96 32.42 20.49
N LEU A 61 3.95 32.10 19.68
CA LEU A 61 3.62 30.78 19.22
C LEU A 61 3.86 30.68 17.73
N ALA A 62 4.72 29.74 17.30
CA ALA A 62 4.95 29.40 15.90
C ALA A 62 4.49 27.96 15.62
N LEU A 63 3.55 27.80 14.70
CA LEU A 63 3.01 26.50 14.30
C LEU A 63 3.47 26.15 12.88
N THR A 64 3.88 24.92 12.70
CA THR A 64 4.29 24.37 11.39
C THR A 64 3.72 22.97 11.19
N PHE A 65 3.74 22.48 9.94
CA PHE A 65 3.16 21.17 9.61
C PHE A 65 4.07 20.00 10.00
N THR A 66 5.40 20.19 10.04
CA THR A 66 6.38 19.09 10.21
C THR A 66 7.38 19.35 11.35
N ASN A 67 7.88 18.25 11.95
CA ASN A 67 8.97 18.32 12.94
C ASN A 67 10.27 18.90 12.34
N SER A 68 10.55 18.65 11.07
CA SER A 68 11.69 19.26 10.37
C SER A 68 11.55 20.78 10.28
N GLY A 69 10.33 21.29 10.08
CA GLY A 69 10.02 22.72 10.15
C GLY A 69 10.31 23.31 11.52
N VAL A 70 9.87 22.63 12.60
CA VAL A 70 10.18 23.03 13.99
C VAL A 70 11.69 23.15 14.20
N ASN A 71 12.44 22.12 13.78
CA ASN A 71 13.91 22.10 13.94
C ASN A 71 14.60 23.21 13.13
N ALA A 72 14.16 23.45 11.90
CA ALA A 72 14.72 24.50 11.04
C ALA A 72 14.46 25.91 11.62
N ILE A 73 13.24 26.19 12.06
CA ILE A 73 12.89 27.47 12.70
C ILE A 73 13.75 27.66 13.95
N ARG A 74 13.83 26.64 14.81
CA ARG A 74 14.60 26.73 16.08
C ARG A 74 16.09 26.94 15.82
N LYS A 75 16.68 26.20 14.86
CA LYS A 75 18.09 26.36 14.48
C LYS A 75 18.41 27.78 14.03
N ASN A 76 17.58 28.33 13.14
CA ASN A 76 17.78 29.70 12.66
C ASN A 76 17.63 30.74 13.77
N LEU A 77 16.66 30.58 14.67
CA LEU A 77 16.47 31.47 15.80
C LEU A 77 17.64 31.45 16.80
N LEU A 78 18.23 30.27 17.04
CA LEU A 78 19.44 30.17 17.88
C LEU A 78 20.59 31.06 17.38
N GLU A 79 20.75 31.17 16.06
CA GLU A 79 21.75 32.04 15.45
C GLU A 79 21.49 33.54 15.75
N TYR A 80 20.22 33.98 15.78
CA TYR A 80 19.85 35.39 15.92
C TYR A 80 19.69 35.84 17.38
N ILE A 81 19.02 35.02 18.20
CA ILE A 81 18.63 35.40 19.56
C ILE A 81 19.25 34.54 20.68
N GLY A 82 20.11 33.56 20.30
CA GLY A 82 20.76 32.63 21.22
C GLY A 82 19.75 31.83 22.05
N ASP A 83 20.06 31.55 23.30
CA ASP A 83 19.27 30.70 24.20
C ASP A 83 17.81 31.10 24.36
N ARG A 84 17.47 32.36 24.07
CA ARG A 84 16.08 32.82 24.07
C ARG A 84 15.20 32.04 23.10
N ALA A 85 15.79 31.44 22.05
CA ALA A 85 15.09 30.59 21.07
C ALA A 85 14.45 29.35 21.71
N TYR A 86 14.98 28.86 22.84
CA TYR A 86 14.39 27.71 23.55
C TYR A 86 13.12 28.07 24.32
N ARG A 87 12.91 29.36 24.62
CA ARG A 87 11.74 29.87 25.35
C ARG A 87 10.57 30.18 24.39
N ILE A 88 10.81 30.24 23.08
CA ILE A 88 9.75 30.44 22.07
C ILE A 88 9.00 29.14 21.89
N ASN A 89 7.67 29.21 21.83
CA ASN A 89 6.78 28.09 21.61
C ASN A 89 6.72 27.75 20.12
N ILE A 90 7.48 26.74 19.71
CA ILE A 90 7.53 26.25 18.30
C ILE A 90 7.07 24.82 18.29
N PHE A 91 5.92 24.55 17.65
CA PHE A 91 5.28 23.24 17.65
C PHE A 91 4.73 22.85 16.27
N THR A 92 4.46 21.55 16.09
CA THR A 92 3.44 21.12 15.13
C THR A 92 2.05 21.28 15.76
N PHE A 93 0.98 21.30 14.96
CA PHE A 93 -0.39 21.44 15.50
C PHE A 93 -0.73 20.37 16.54
N HIS A 94 -0.34 19.12 16.30
CA HIS A 94 -0.58 18.03 17.24
C HIS A 94 0.27 18.16 18.52
N ALA A 95 1.54 18.52 18.38
CA ALA A 95 2.40 18.75 19.54
C ALA A 95 1.90 19.93 20.39
N PHE A 96 1.32 20.94 19.77
CA PHE A 96 0.69 22.05 20.46
C PHE A 96 -0.59 21.62 21.20
N ALA A 97 -1.43 20.83 20.55
CA ALA A 97 -2.62 20.27 21.22
C ALA A 97 -2.23 19.37 22.41
N GLU A 98 -1.20 18.54 22.26
CA GLU A 98 -0.66 17.73 23.36
C GLU A 98 -0.11 18.60 24.51
N HIS A 99 0.58 19.68 24.16
CA HIS A 99 1.09 20.66 25.15
C HIS A 99 -0.06 21.28 25.94
N ILE A 100 -1.12 21.76 25.27
CA ILE A 100 -2.32 22.31 25.94
C ILE A 100 -2.95 21.28 26.89
N ILE A 101 -3.16 20.04 26.40
CA ILE A 101 -3.76 18.97 27.21
C ILE A 101 -2.95 18.69 28.47
N LYS A 102 -1.60 18.73 28.40
CA LYS A 102 -0.71 18.50 29.54
C LYS A 102 -0.63 19.69 30.50
N GLU A 103 -0.48 20.88 29.96
CA GLU A 103 -0.31 22.11 30.78
C GLU A 103 -1.59 22.51 31.51
N PHE A 104 -2.73 22.36 30.84
CA PHE A 104 -4.05 22.67 31.36
C PHE A 104 -4.86 21.43 31.74
N GLY A 105 -4.20 20.38 32.22
CA GLY A 105 -4.79 19.04 32.50
C GLY A 105 -6.07 19.08 33.34
N PHE A 106 -6.27 20.14 34.15
CA PHE A 106 -7.51 20.33 34.90
C PHE A 106 -8.78 20.38 34.04
N TYR A 107 -8.67 20.91 32.83
CA TYR A 107 -9.79 20.93 31.85
C TYR A 107 -9.93 19.61 31.11
N PHE A 108 -8.88 18.81 31.04
CA PHE A 108 -8.81 17.56 30.26
C PHE A 108 -8.76 16.29 31.12
N LYS A 109 -9.46 16.29 32.28
CA LYS A 109 -9.47 15.16 33.24
C LYS A 109 -9.77 13.79 32.60
N GLU A 110 -10.59 13.76 31.57
CA GLU A 110 -10.95 12.52 30.86
C GLU A 110 -9.75 11.90 30.12
N LEU A 111 -8.71 12.68 29.84
CA LEU A 111 -7.52 12.23 29.10
C LEU A 111 -6.31 11.93 30.01
N GLU A 112 -6.39 12.23 31.31
CA GLU A 112 -5.25 12.18 32.25
C GLU A 112 -4.57 10.81 32.29
N PHE A 113 -5.32 9.72 32.14
CA PHE A 113 -4.82 8.34 32.15
C PHE A 113 -4.96 7.64 30.79
N SER A 114 -5.38 8.36 29.77
CA SER A 114 -5.59 7.77 28.44
C SER A 114 -4.29 7.65 27.66
N LYS A 115 -4.21 6.62 26.80
CA LYS A 115 -3.06 6.33 25.91
C LYS A 115 -3.43 6.56 24.46
N VAL A 116 -2.43 6.89 23.62
CA VAL A 116 -2.62 6.95 22.19
C VAL A 116 -2.88 5.54 21.66
N ILE A 117 -3.99 5.38 20.94
CA ILE A 117 -4.39 4.12 20.34
C ILE A 117 -3.49 3.77 19.14
N SER A 118 -3.09 2.50 19.02
CA SER A 118 -2.34 2.01 17.86
C SER A 118 -3.26 1.75 16.66
N ASP A 119 -2.67 1.68 15.46
CA ASP A 119 -3.41 1.37 14.24
C ASP A 119 -4.08 -0.01 14.26
N LEU A 120 -3.47 -0.99 14.93
CA LEU A 120 -4.04 -2.32 15.11
C LEU A 120 -5.30 -2.25 16.01
N GLU A 121 -5.18 -1.62 17.18
CA GLU A 121 -6.31 -1.47 18.11
C GLU A 121 -7.48 -0.72 17.48
N LYS A 122 -7.21 0.31 16.64
CA LYS A 122 -8.24 1.01 15.87
C LYS A 122 -9.04 0.06 14.99
N VAL A 123 -8.33 -0.77 14.22
CA VAL A 123 -8.98 -1.67 13.27
C VAL A 123 -9.72 -2.79 13.99
N GLU A 124 -9.18 -3.31 15.10
CA GLU A 124 -9.84 -4.32 15.94
C GLU A 124 -11.14 -3.78 16.54
N ILE A 125 -11.14 -2.55 17.07
CA ILE A 125 -12.34 -1.91 17.60
C ILE A 125 -13.38 -1.72 16.47
N ILE A 126 -12.98 -1.25 15.30
CA ILE A 126 -13.90 -1.11 14.17
C ILE A 126 -14.46 -2.48 13.75
N GLU A 127 -13.64 -3.54 13.67
CA GLU A 127 -14.09 -4.91 13.36
C GLU A 127 -15.13 -5.39 14.39
N GLU A 128 -14.88 -5.16 15.68
CA GLU A 128 -15.84 -5.51 16.74
C GLU A 128 -17.18 -4.78 16.58
N ILE A 129 -17.16 -3.47 16.29
CA ILE A 129 -18.36 -2.66 16.06
C ILE A 129 -19.15 -3.21 14.88
N LEU A 130 -18.46 -3.51 13.76
CA LEU A 130 -19.11 -4.04 12.56
C LEU A 130 -19.69 -5.44 12.77
N THR A 131 -19.04 -6.28 13.56
CA THR A 131 -19.48 -7.65 13.84
C THR A 131 -20.70 -7.66 14.77
N LYS A 132 -20.76 -6.73 15.74
CA LYS A 132 -21.90 -6.59 16.67
C LYS A 132 -23.08 -5.82 16.07
N GLY A 133 -22.82 -4.96 15.08
CA GLY A 133 -23.82 -4.11 14.43
C GLY A 133 -24.49 -4.75 13.21
N ARG A 134 -25.53 -4.10 12.70
CA ARG A 134 -26.26 -4.52 11.49
C ARG A 134 -26.06 -3.51 10.37
N PHE A 135 -24.82 -3.43 9.85
CA PHE A 135 -24.44 -2.55 8.75
C PHE A 135 -24.59 -3.27 7.40
N LYS A 136 -25.26 -2.66 6.43
CA LYS A 136 -25.56 -3.27 5.14
C LYS A 136 -24.79 -2.65 3.98
N GLU A 137 -24.58 -1.33 4.03
CA GLU A 137 -24.05 -0.57 2.91
C GLU A 137 -22.53 -0.35 2.98
N ILE A 138 -21.96 -0.22 4.19
CA ILE A 138 -20.51 -0.05 4.37
C ILE A 138 -19.75 -1.37 4.48
N VAL A 139 -20.44 -2.48 4.79
CA VAL A 139 -19.83 -3.81 4.94
C VAL A 139 -19.99 -4.62 3.66
N SER A 140 -18.87 -4.96 3.02
CA SER A 140 -18.88 -5.94 1.94
C SER A 140 -18.93 -7.36 2.52
N LYS A 141 -19.97 -8.13 2.20
CA LYS A 141 -20.06 -9.54 2.62
C LYS A 141 -18.91 -10.41 2.09
N SER A 142 -18.24 -9.97 1.03
CA SER A 142 -17.13 -10.71 0.39
C SER A 142 -15.74 -10.25 0.80
N ASP A 143 -15.60 -9.04 1.35
CA ASP A 143 -14.30 -8.45 1.72
C ASP A 143 -14.47 -7.45 2.88
N LEU A 144 -14.47 -7.99 4.09
CA LEU A 144 -14.54 -7.21 5.32
C LEU A 144 -13.30 -6.30 5.48
N PHE A 145 -12.12 -6.76 5.05
CA PHE A 145 -10.87 -6.01 5.25
C PHE A 145 -10.81 -4.74 4.41
N SER A 146 -11.29 -4.79 3.16
CA SER A 146 -11.43 -3.59 2.34
C SER A 146 -12.37 -2.58 2.99
N SER A 147 -13.47 -3.05 3.58
CA SER A 147 -14.43 -2.20 4.31
C SER A 147 -13.79 -1.54 5.53
N LEU A 148 -13.02 -2.28 6.35
CA LEU A 148 -12.31 -1.75 7.54
C LEU A 148 -11.38 -0.60 7.18
N SER A 149 -10.56 -0.76 6.12
CA SER A 149 -9.64 0.29 5.66
C SER A 149 -10.39 1.55 5.20
N GLN A 150 -11.52 1.38 4.48
CA GLN A 150 -12.34 2.50 4.01
C GLN A 150 -13.01 3.24 5.17
N ILE A 151 -13.54 2.51 6.17
CA ILE A 151 -14.18 3.09 7.35
C ILE A 151 -13.16 3.84 8.20
N LYS A 152 -11.98 3.25 8.47
CA LYS A 152 -10.89 3.94 9.18
C LYS A 152 -10.51 5.27 8.50
N LYS A 153 -10.36 5.26 7.16
CA LYS A 153 -10.07 6.47 6.39
C LYS A 153 -11.20 7.50 6.49
N ALA A 154 -12.46 7.06 6.44
CA ALA A 154 -13.62 7.93 6.55
C ALA A 154 -13.66 8.63 7.91
N ILE A 155 -13.48 7.89 9.02
CA ILE A 155 -13.43 8.45 10.38
C ILE A 155 -12.28 9.47 10.51
N ASN A 156 -11.08 9.12 10.02
CA ASN A 156 -9.94 10.05 10.07
C ASN A 156 -10.20 11.34 9.28
N ARG A 157 -10.87 11.25 8.11
CA ARG A 157 -11.26 12.44 7.33
C ARG A 157 -12.22 13.33 8.11
N ILE A 158 -13.25 12.76 8.74
CA ILE A 158 -14.22 13.50 9.54
C ILE A 158 -13.54 14.23 10.70
N LYS A 159 -12.61 13.55 11.40
CA LYS A 159 -11.84 14.15 12.50
C LYS A 159 -10.97 15.32 12.04
N LYS A 160 -10.33 15.21 10.87
CA LYS A 160 -9.50 16.29 10.29
C LYS A 160 -10.31 17.53 9.91
N GLU A 161 -11.60 17.36 9.58
CA GLU A 161 -12.52 18.48 9.43
C GLU A 161 -12.88 19.18 10.77
N GLY A 162 -12.38 18.66 11.88
CA GLY A 162 -12.72 19.19 13.21
C GLY A 162 -14.13 18.83 13.69
N LEU A 163 -14.74 17.75 13.16
CA LEU A 163 -16.12 17.38 13.43
C LEU A 163 -16.22 16.28 14.48
N SER A 164 -17.06 16.50 15.49
CA SER A 164 -17.53 15.47 16.39
C SER A 164 -18.54 14.54 15.68
N PRO A 165 -18.84 13.35 16.23
CA PRO A 165 -19.87 12.46 15.67
C PRO A 165 -21.22 13.13 15.47
N LEU A 166 -21.64 13.97 16.42
CA LEU A 166 -22.90 14.69 16.37
C LEU A 166 -22.91 15.77 15.29
N GLU A 167 -21.84 16.57 15.18
CA GLU A 167 -21.72 17.61 14.14
C GLU A 167 -21.73 16.98 12.75
N PHE A 168 -21.01 15.86 12.58
CA PHE A 168 -21.00 15.12 11.31
C PHE A 168 -22.39 14.60 10.94
N LYS A 169 -23.10 13.98 11.89
CA LYS A 169 -24.47 13.48 11.70
C LYS A 169 -25.42 14.58 11.28
N ASN A 170 -25.30 15.76 11.88
CA ASN A 170 -26.16 16.92 11.60
C ASN A 170 -25.92 17.53 10.20
N ARG A 171 -24.77 17.27 9.55
CA ARG A 171 -24.48 17.71 8.18
C ARG A 171 -25.15 16.83 7.11
N ILE A 172 -25.50 15.58 7.43
CA ILE A 172 -26.04 14.62 6.43
C ILE A 172 -27.33 15.13 5.79
N PRO A 173 -28.33 15.66 6.51
CA PRO A 173 -29.59 16.12 5.91
C PRO A 173 -29.44 17.32 4.93
N GLU A 174 -28.50 18.22 5.18
CA GLU A 174 -28.21 19.34 4.25
C GLU A 174 -27.50 18.83 2.99
N TRP A 175 -26.52 17.96 3.18
CA TRP A 175 -25.82 17.32 2.07
C TRP A 175 -26.75 16.47 1.20
N GLU A 176 -27.71 15.76 1.79
CA GLU A 176 -28.73 15.04 1.05
C GLU A 176 -29.53 16.00 0.14
N LYS A 177 -29.93 17.16 0.64
CA LYS A 177 -30.63 18.16 -0.17
C LYS A 177 -29.79 18.65 -1.35
N GLU A 178 -28.49 18.92 -1.10
CA GLU A 178 -27.54 19.31 -2.16
C GLU A 178 -27.40 18.23 -3.23
N LEU A 179 -27.30 16.97 -2.80
CA LEU A 179 -27.18 15.84 -3.73
C LEU A 179 -28.40 15.67 -4.64
N TRP A 180 -29.61 15.98 -4.12
CA TRP A 180 -30.84 15.93 -4.90
C TRP A 180 -30.96 17.07 -5.92
N LEU A 181 -30.09 18.08 -5.86
CA LEU A 181 -30.03 19.17 -6.85
C LEU A 181 -29.14 18.82 -8.06
N ASP A 182 -28.44 17.68 -8.08
CA ASP A 182 -27.61 17.29 -9.21
C ASP A 182 -28.45 17.03 -10.47
N GLU A 183 -28.25 17.85 -11.48
CA GLU A 183 -28.96 17.71 -12.77
C GLU A 183 -28.75 16.34 -13.44
N ASN A 184 -27.66 15.62 -13.14
CA ASN A 184 -27.38 14.32 -13.69
C ASN A 184 -28.34 13.23 -13.20
N LEU A 185 -29.06 13.45 -12.10
CA LEU A 185 -30.11 12.58 -11.58
C LEU A 185 -31.33 12.52 -12.49
N PHE A 186 -31.57 13.54 -13.31
CA PHE A 186 -32.77 13.69 -14.08
C PHE A 186 -32.54 13.39 -15.58
N TYR A 187 -33.60 12.95 -16.25
CA TYR A 187 -33.58 12.81 -17.70
C TYR A 187 -33.61 14.19 -18.36
N LYS A 188 -32.62 14.55 -19.17
CA LYS A 188 -32.56 15.79 -19.93
C LYS A 188 -33.47 15.78 -21.18
N ARG A 189 -34.09 14.66 -21.52
CA ARG A 189 -35.02 14.43 -22.62
C ARG A 189 -35.81 13.16 -22.40
N LYS A 190 -36.95 13.01 -23.07
CA LYS A 190 -37.76 11.76 -22.99
C LYS A 190 -36.92 10.54 -23.40
N PHE A 191 -36.96 9.49 -22.57
CA PHE A 191 -36.25 8.24 -22.80
C PHE A 191 -37.16 7.04 -22.41
N GLY A 192 -37.63 6.31 -23.44
CA GLY A 192 -38.58 5.19 -23.23
C GLY A 192 -39.87 5.63 -22.49
N LYS A 193 -40.14 5.07 -21.31
CA LYS A 193 -41.28 5.41 -20.49
C LYS A 193 -41.09 6.65 -19.58
N TYR A 194 -39.88 7.22 -19.52
CA TYR A 194 -39.53 8.34 -18.67
C TYR A 194 -39.59 9.66 -19.46
N ASN A 195 -40.15 10.71 -18.83
CA ASN A 195 -40.21 12.06 -19.40
C ASN A 195 -38.98 12.89 -19.01
N GLU A 196 -38.80 14.03 -19.66
CA GLU A 196 -37.85 15.05 -19.24
C GLU A 196 -38.18 15.52 -17.81
N GLY A 197 -37.19 15.60 -16.94
CA GLY A 197 -37.32 15.92 -15.53
C GLY A 197 -37.63 14.71 -14.60
N ASP A 198 -37.89 13.52 -15.15
CA ASP A 198 -38.05 12.33 -14.33
C ASP A 198 -36.70 11.89 -13.74
N VAL A 199 -36.72 11.38 -12.50
CA VAL A 199 -35.50 10.86 -11.84
C VAL A 199 -35.08 9.52 -12.48
N LYS A 200 -33.81 9.39 -12.79
CA LYS A 200 -33.22 8.13 -13.30
C LYS A 200 -33.16 7.09 -12.19
N PRO A 201 -33.85 5.94 -12.28
CA PRO A 201 -33.92 4.95 -11.18
C PRO A 201 -32.54 4.44 -10.72
N ALA A 202 -31.62 4.21 -11.65
CA ALA A 202 -30.26 3.75 -11.34
C ALA A 202 -29.44 4.82 -10.58
N GLU A 203 -29.60 6.09 -10.94
CA GLU A 203 -28.91 7.19 -10.25
C GLU A 203 -29.54 7.46 -8.88
N LYS A 204 -30.87 7.35 -8.75
CA LYS A 204 -31.57 7.41 -7.48
C LYS A 204 -31.06 6.34 -6.50
N GLU A 205 -30.97 5.08 -6.94
CA GLU A 205 -30.45 3.99 -6.12
C GLU A 205 -29.02 4.22 -5.67
N LYS A 206 -28.15 4.74 -6.55
CA LYS A 206 -26.78 5.11 -6.21
C LYS A 206 -26.72 6.21 -5.14
N LEU A 207 -27.57 7.22 -5.28
CA LEU A 207 -27.67 8.34 -4.35
C LEU A 207 -28.16 7.88 -2.98
N GLU A 208 -29.26 7.10 -2.91
CA GLU A 208 -29.78 6.53 -1.68
C GLU A 208 -28.72 5.67 -0.96
N LYS A 209 -27.97 4.84 -1.69
CA LYS A 209 -26.84 4.07 -1.12
C LYS A 209 -25.70 4.96 -0.63
N LYS A 210 -25.45 6.10 -1.28
CA LYS A 210 -24.42 7.06 -0.88
C LYS A 210 -24.79 7.71 0.46
N ILE A 211 -26.05 8.11 0.63
CA ILE A 211 -26.60 8.69 1.87
C ILE A 211 -26.57 7.64 2.99
N ALA A 212 -27.12 6.45 2.75
CA ALA A 212 -27.14 5.37 3.73
C ALA A 212 -25.75 4.98 4.23
N LYS A 213 -24.71 5.00 3.36
CA LYS A 213 -23.33 4.81 3.78
C LYS A 213 -22.84 5.89 4.73
N ALA A 214 -23.17 7.15 4.49
CA ALA A 214 -22.77 8.25 5.37
C ALA A 214 -23.46 8.14 6.75
N GLU A 215 -24.73 7.73 6.79
CA GLU A 215 -25.46 7.47 8.04
C GLU A 215 -24.84 6.31 8.83
N GLU A 216 -24.53 5.19 8.17
CA GLU A 216 -23.85 4.06 8.80
C GLU A 216 -22.44 4.45 9.31
N ILE A 217 -21.70 5.29 8.58
CA ILE A 217 -20.40 5.83 9.05
C ILE A 217 -20.59 6.71 10.28
N ALA A 218 -21.63 7.54 10.35
CA ALA A 218 -21.92 8.37 11.53
C ALA A 218 -22.17 7.48 12.77
N GLU A 219 -22.93 6.39 12.62
CA GLU A 219 -23.16 5.42 13.70
C GLU A 219 -21.87 4.70 14.13
N VAL A 220 -21.05 4.25 13.17
CA VAL A 220 -19.75 3.61 13.47
C VAL A 220 -18.82 4.58 14.17
N PHE A 221 -18.77 5.84 13.73
CA PHE A 221 -17.91 6.87 14.33
C PHE A 221 -18.33 7.17 15.77
N GLU A 222 -19.62 7.29 16.05
CA GLU A 222 -20.13 7.50 17.41
C GLU A 222 -19.74 6.33 18.33
N LYS A 223 -19.97 5.08 17.90
CA LYS A 223 -19.60 3.89 18.65
C LYS A 223 -18.08 3.75 18.82
N TYR A 224 -17.30 4.09 17.79
CA TYR A 224 -15.85 4.08 17.87
C TYR A 224 -15.33 5.05 18.92
N GLN A 225 -15.86 6.29 18.97
CA GLN A 225 -15.46 7.28 19.96
C GLN A 225 -15.84 6.83 21.38
N GLN A 226 -16.99 6.19 21.56
CA GLN A 226 -17.38 5.63 22.84
C GLN A 226 -16.44 4.50 23.29
N GLU A 227 -16.17 3.52 22.43
CA GLU A 227 -15.31 2.37 22.74
C GLU A 227 -13.86 2.78 23.07
N ILE A 228 -13.26 3.71 22.30
CA ILE A 228 -11.90 4.17 22.62
C ILE A 228 -11.84 4.89 23.96
N LYS A 229 -12.85 5.71 24.29
CA LYS A 229 -12.95 6.41 25.59
C LYS A 229 -13.11 5.41 26.73
N GLU A 230 -14.00 4.42 26.62
CA GLU A 230 -14.23 3.41 27.65
C GLU A 230 -12.98 2.54 27.91
N ARG A 231 -12.16 2.30 26.87
CA ARG A 231 -10.89 1.55 26.99
C ARG A 231 -9.70 2.42 27.44
N GLY A 232 -9.90 3.70 27.68
CA GLY A 232 -8.85 4.64 28.08
C GLY A 232 -7.88 4.94 26.93
N PHE A 233 -8.37 5.01 25.71
CA PHE A 233 -7.61 5.41 24.53
C PHE A 233 -8.08 6.73 23.97
N TYR A 234 -7.20 7.39 23.22
CA TYR A 234 -7.54 8.49 22.32
C TYR A 234 -6.74 8.37 21.03
N ASP A 235 -7.31 8.86 19.95
CA ASP A 235 -6.67 8.90 18.63
C ASP A 235 -5.79 10.14 18.49
N PHE A 236 -4.82 10.10 17.60
CA PHE A 236 -3.93 11.22 17.34
C PHE A 236 -4.70 12.47 16.86
N ASP A 237 -5.72 12.27 16.01
CA ASP A 237 -6.58 13.37 15.55
C ASP A 237 -7.53 13.88 16.68
N ASP A 238 -7.81 13.07 17.71
CA ASP A 238 -8.64 13.48 18.86
C ASP A 238 -7.97 14.53 19.74
N MET A 239 -6.63 14.68 19.72
CA MET A 239 -5.94 15.73 20.46
C MET A 239 -6.46 17.10 20.06
N ILE A 240 -6.52 17.35 18.73
CA ILE A 240 -7.00 18.65 18.22
C ILE A 240 -8.51 18.80 18.51
N LEU A 241 -9.32 17.74 18.27
CA LEU A 241 -10.76 17.78 18.54
C LEU A 241 -11.10 18.06 20.01
N ASN A 242 -10.37 17.46 20.98
CA ASN A 242 -10.61 17.69 22.39
C ASN A 242 -10.23 19.13 22.80
N VAL A 243 -9.14 19.66 22.21
CA VAL A 243 -8.77 21.06 22.46
C VAL A 243 -9.81 22.00 21.88
N LEU A 244 -10.28 21.79 20.65
CA LEU A 244 -11.36 22.58 20.04
C LEU A 244 -12.60 22.58 20.92
N LYS A 245 -13.09 21.41 21.29
CA LYS A 245 -14.28 21.23 22.12
C LYS A 245 -14.16 21.96 23.45
N GLU A 246 -12.99 21.91 24.10
CA GLU A 246 -12.80 22.53 25.38
C GLU A 246 -12.66 24.05 25.27
N LEU A 247 -12.01 24.57 24.21
CA LEU A 247 -11.93 26.01 23.94
C LEU A 247 -13.28 26.63 23.62
N GLU A 248 -14.17 25.91 22.97
CA GLU A 248 -15.53 26.36 22.67
C GLU A 248 -16.46 26.33 23.88
N LYS A 249 -16.18 25.43 24.82
CA LYS A 249 -16.97 25.28 26.05
C LYS A 249 -16.50 26.19 27.20
N ASN A 250 -15.18 26.41 27.28
CA ASN A 250 -14.52 27.09 28.39
C ASN A 250 -13.90 28.40 27.93
N GLU A 251 -14.64 29.50 28.17
CA GLU A 251 -14.16 30.86 27.86
C GLU A 251 -12.89 31.23 28.65
N ASN A 252 -12.75 30.77 29.90
CA ASN A 252 -11.53 31.04 30.70
C ASN A 252 -10.28 30.42 30.06
N LEU A 253 -10.32 29.15 29.67
CA LEU A 253 -9.21 28.49 28.97
C LEU A 253 -8.85 29.24 27.69
N LYS A 254 -9.88 29.64 26.92
CA LYS A 254 -9.69 30.40 25.69
C LYS A 254 -9.00 31.71 25.92
N LEU A 255 -9.42 32.47 26.95
CA LEU A 255 -8.82 33.74 27.34
C LEU A 255 -7.38 33.57 27.83
N ASP A 256 -7.12 32.59 28.71
CA ASP A 256 -5.78 32.28 29.19
C ASP A 256 -4.79 32.05 28.04
N LEU A 257 -5.20 31.24 27.02
CA LEU A 257 -4.36 30.97 25.86
C LEU A 257 -4.19 32.19 24.95
N GLN A 258 -5.22 33.04 24.80
CA GLN A 258 -5.16 34.28 24.02
C GLN A 258 -4.28 35.34 24.69
N GLU A 259 -4.20 35.39 26.02
CA GLU A 259 -3.30 36.27 26.79
C GLU A 259 -1.86 35.70 26.74
N GLN A 260 -1.71 34.39 26.86
CA GLN A 260 -0.41 33.74 26.79
C GLN A 260 0.24 33.90 25.41
N TYR A 261 -0.50 33.61 24.33
CA TYR A 261 0.03 33.64 22.97
C TYR A 261 -0.38 34.92 22.24
N GLN A 262 0.38 35.99 22.47
CA GLN A 262 0.10 37.33 21.92
C GLN A 262 0.44 37.43 20.42
N TYR A 263 1.40 36.63 19.94
CA TYR A 263 1.82 36.56 18.54
C TYR A 263 1.73 35.14 18.05
N LEU A 264 0.91 34.92 17.04
CA LEU A 264 0.72 33.62 16.39
C LEU A 264 1.29 33.63 14.96
N LEU A 265 2.23 32.74 14.69
CA LEU A 265 2.86 32.61 13.37
C LEU A 265 2.59 31.19 12.81
N ILE A 266 2.12 31.10 11.57
CA ILE A 266 1.79 29.83 10.89
C ILE A 266 2.68 29.68 9.66
N ASP A 267 3.50 28.65 9.65
CA ASP A 267 4.28 28.25 8.46
C ASP A 267 3.52 27.20 7.63
N GLU A 268 3.73 27.19 6.31
CA GLU A 268 3.09 26.28 5.35
C GLU A 268 1.54 26.23 5.49
N HIS A 269 0.92 27.39 5.64
CA HIS A 269 -0.52 27.54 5.90
C HIS A 269 -1.41 26.83 4.88
N GLN A 270 -0.94 26.65 3.63
CA GLN A 270 -1.68 25.91 2.59
C GLN A 270 -1.89 24.42 2.90
N ASP A 271 -1.20 23.87 3.88
CA ASP A 271 -1.31 22.46 4.27
C ASP A 271 -2.20 22.23 5.50
N THR A 272 -2.75 23.30 6.09
CA THR A 272 -3.65 23.21 7.25
C THR A 272 -5.01 22.63 6.85
N ASN A 273 -5.58 21.81 7.73
CA ASN A 273 -6.95 21.30 7.62
C ASN A 273 -7.96 22.19 8.36
N ASP A 274 -9.25 21.91 8.17
CA ASP A 274 -10.31 22.76 8.76
C ASP A 274 -10.30 22.73 10.30
N GLY A 275 -10.02 21.58 10.92
CA GLY A 275 -9.85 21.51 12.39
C GLY A 275 -8.69 22.37 12.89
N GLN A 276 -7.58 22.41 12.19
CA GLN A 276 -6.42 23.26 12.52
C GLN A 276 -6.75 24.76 12.30
N ASN A 277 -7.46 25.09 11.21
CA ASN A 277 -7.90 26.46 10.97
C ASN A 277 -8.88 26.95 12.06
N ARG A 278 -9.83 26.10 12.49
CA ARG A 278 -10.73 26.40 13.60
C ARG A 278 -9.96 26.65 14.92
N LEU A 279 -8.86 25.91 15.15
CA LEU A 279 -7.98 26.17 16.30
C LEU A 279 -7.30 27.55 16.20
N ILE A 280 -6.78 27.92 15.03
CA ILE A 280 -6.20 29.26 14.80
C ILE A 280 -7.26 30.33 15.05
N GLU A 281 -8.48 30.15 14.57
CA GLU A 281 -9.61 31.07 14.77
C GLU A 281 -9.93 31.30 16.24
N LEU A 282 -10.05 30.24 17.03
CA LEU A 282 -10.35 30.31 18.45
C LEU A 282 -9.23 31.04 19.25
N LEU A 283 -7.97 30.85 18.86
CA LEU A 283 -6.83 31.52 19.48
C LEU A 283 -6.73 32.99 19.08
N THR A 284 -7.28 33.38 17.92
CA THR A 284 -7.19 34.76 17.39
C THR A 284 -8.48 35.56 17.50
N ASP A 285 -9.59 34.95 17.94
CA ASP A 285 -10.87 35.63 18.15
C ASP A 285 -10.81 36.55 19.37
N ALA A 286 -10.17 37.71 19.16
CA ALA A 286 -9.93 38.69 20.22
C ALA A 286 -10.97 39.84 20.24
N LYS A 287 -12.22 39.60 19.80
CA LYS A 287 -13.27 40.61 19.69
C LYS A 287 -13.53 41.32 21.01
N HIS A 288 -13.43 40.63 22.16
CA HIS A 288 -13.60 41.17 23.48
C HIS A 288 -12.39 41.99 23.99
N LEU A 289 -11.22 41.84 23.36
CA LEU A 289 -10.01 42.60 23.71
C LEU A 289 -9.89 43.92 22.94
N ASN A 290 -10.81 44.25 22.05
CA ASN A 290 -10.79 45.45 21.20
C ASN A 290 -9.43 45.70 20.50
N ARG A 291 -8.70 44.62 20.17
CA ARG A 291 -7.43 44.68 19.44
C ARG A 291 -7.46 43.81 18.22
N ARG A 292 -6.69 44.20 17.20
CA ARG A 292 -6.44 43.34 16.04
C ARG A 292 -5.58 42.13 16.46
N PRO A 293 -5.88 40.91 15.97
CA PRO A 293 -5.06 39.74 16.29
C PRO A 293 -3.68 39.84 15.61
N ASN A 294 -2.62 39.58 16.33
CA ASN A 294 -1.27 39.49 15.77
C ASN A 294 -1.04 38.11 15.16
N LEU A 295 -1.67 37.89 14.02
CA LEU A 295 -1.59 36.66 13.26
C LEU A 295 -0.74 36.87 12.01
N PHE A 296 0.27 36.01 11.82
CA PHE A 296 1.11 35.98 10.65
C PHE A 296 1.02 34.62 9.99
N THR A 297 0.61 34.55 8.71
CA THR A 297 0.59 33.32 7.96
C THR A 297 1.50 33.40 6.75
N VAL A 298 2.23 32.32 6.48
CA VAL A 298 3.04 32.23 5.25
C VAL A 298 2.76 30.89 4.54
N GLY A 299 2.58 30.98 3.21
CA GLY A 299 2.26 29.79 2.44
C GLY A 299 2.28 30.00 0.93
N ASP A 300 2.03 28.93 0.19
CA ASP A 300 1.97 28.91 -1.28
C ASP A 300 0.89 27.92 -1.75
N GLU A 301 -0.21 28.40 -2.28
CA GLU A 301 -1.31 27.58 -2.82
C GLU A 301 -0.84 26.59 -3.90
N LYS A 302 0.20 26.95 -4.68
CA LYS A 302 0.81 26.09 -5.71
C LYS A 302 1.48 24.85 -5.10
N GLN A 303 1.86 24.90 -3.82
CA GLN A 303 2.51 23.83 -3.09
C GLN A 303 1.58 23.06 -2.14
N SER A 304 0.25 23.25 -2.24
CA SER A 304 -0.74 22.47 -1.48
C SER A 304 -0.85 21.07 -2.09
N ILE A 305 -0.10 20.13 -1.53
CA ILE A 305 -0.01 18.74 -2.01
C ILE A 305 -0.49 17.71 -0.98
N TYR A 306 -1.02 18.15 0.16
CA TYR A 306 -1.51 17.29 1.23
C TYR A 306 -3.05 17.28 1.35
N ARG A 307 -3.78 17.61 0.27
CA ARG A 307 -5.25 17.53 0.25
C ARG A 307 -5.77 16.17 0.67
N PHE A 308 -5.10 15.08 0.25
CA PHE A 308 -5.42 13.72 0.68
C PHE A 308 -5.24 13.50 2.20
N GLN A 309 -4.55 14.40 2.90
CA GLN A 309 -4.43 14.43 4.36
C GLN A 309 -5.37 15.45 5.00
N GLY A 310 -6.27 16.08 4.25
CA GLY A 310 -7.26 17.02 4.74
C GLY A 310 -6.87 18.50 4.59
N ALA A 311 -5.78 18.85 3.87
CA ALA A 311 -5.48 20.25 3.58
C ALA A 311 -6.61 20.86 2.73
N SER A 312 -7.14 22.02 3.17
CA SER A 312 -8.28 22.67 2.55
C SER A 312 -7.85 23.64 1.44
N GLU A 313 -8.44 23.48 0.25
CA GLU A 313 -8.24 24.43 -0.85
C GLU A 313 -8.82 25.82 -0.53
N LYS A 314 -9.76 25.87 0.42
CA LYS A 314 -10.44 27.10 0.82
C LYS A 314 -9.65 27.92 1.84
N THR A 315 -8.55 27.36 2.41
CA THR A 315 -7.79 27.97 3.51
C THR A 315 -7.41 29.44 3.24
N PHE A 316 -6.84 29.73 2.05
CA PHE A 316 -6.48 31.10 1.69
C PHE A 316 -7.69 32.04 1.49
N ARG A 317 -8.77 31.52 0.88
CA ARG A 317 -10.00 32.29 0.68
C ARG A 317 -10.77 32.51 1.98
N HIS A 318 -10.73 31.52 2.87
CA HIS A 318 -11.37 31.58 4.17
C HIS A 318 -10.69 32.61 5.07
N PHE A 319 -9.36 32.59 5.13
CA PHE A 319 -8.57 33.57 5.84
C PHE A 319 -8.88 35.00 5.40
N ASN A 320 -8.96 35.27 4.09
CA ASN A 320 -9.30 36.59 3.54
C ASN A 320 -10.72 37.05 3.89
N LYS A 321 -11.65 36.13 4.19
CA LYS A 321 -13.02 36.50 4.60
C LYS A 321 -13.15 36.76 6.09
N MET A 322 -12.30 36.13 6.90
CA MET A 322 -12.36 36.25 8.36
C MET A 322 -11.82 37.57 8.90
N TYR A 323 -10.79 38.09 8.25
CA TYR A 323 -10.10 39.31 8.70
C TYR A 323 -10.30 40.41 7.65
N GLU A 324 -11.08 41.46 8.00
CA GLU A 324 -11.45 42.51 7.04
C GLU A 324 -10.26 43.38 6.60
N ASP A 325 -9.22 43.48 7.43
CA ASP A 325 -8.02 44.32 7.22
C ASP A 325 -6.73 43.51 7.22
N ILE A 326 -6.55 42.67 6.20
CA ILE A 326 -5.35 41.85 6.05
C ILE A 326 -4.26 42.60 5.28
N ASP A 327 -3.05 42.62 5.79
CA ASP A 327 -1.88 42.99 5.02
C ASP A 327 -1.41 41.84 4.13
N LEU A 328 -1.74 41.88 2.83
CA LEU A 328 -1.35 40.85 1.86
C LEU A 328 -0.03 41.19 1.20
N ILE A 329 1.00 40.34 1.40
CA ILE A 329 2.34 40.56 0.85
C ILE A 329 2.71 39.42 -0.08
N ASN A 330 3.01 39.73 -1.34
CA ASN A 330 3.45 38.74 -2.34
C ASN A 330 4.98 38.78 -2.47
N LEU A 331 5.64 37.62 -2.34
CA LEU A 331 7.07 37.45 -2.58
C LEU A 331 7.31 36.87 -3.97
N GLU A 332 7.95 37.66 -4.86
CA GLU A 332 8.19 37.27 -6.25
C GLU A 332 9.62 36.78 -6.51
N ASP A 333 10.61 37.23 -5.71
CA ASP A 333 12.02 36.90 -5.95
C ASP A 333 12.35 35.52 -5.43
N ASN A 334 12.85 34.65 -6.31
CA ASN A 334 13.28 33.31 -6.01
C ASN A 334 14.82 33.24 -5.90
N TYR A 335 15.32 32.76 -4.79
CA TYR A 335 16.75 32.65 -4.51
C TYR A 335 17.32 31.25 -4.73
N ARG A 336 16.46 30.30 -5.14
CA ARG A 336 16.80 28.87 -5.28
C ARG A 336 17.11 28.49 -6.74
N SER A 337 16.14 28.61 -7.62
CA SER A 337 16.10 28.01 -8.95
C SER A 337 16.51 29.00 -10.04
N THR A 338 16.93 28.48 -11.20
CA THR A 338 17.15 29.27 -12.42
C THR A 338 15.83 29.72 -13.06
N GLN A 339 15.88 30.74 -13.93
CA GLN A 339 14.66 31.27 -14.53
C GLN A 339 13.95 30.25 -15.42
N ASN A 340 14.68 29.43 -16.19
CA ASN A 340 14.07 28.40 -17.03
C ASN A 340 13.27 27.37 -16.20
N ILE A 341 13.77 26.96 -15.03
CA ILE A 341 13.03 26.06 -14.13
C ILE A 341 11.75 26.73 -13.62
N LEU A 342 11.81 28.02 -13.27
CA LEU A 342 10.65 28.78 -12.79
C LEU A 342 9.61 29.00 -13.87
N ASP A 343 10.04 29.31 -15.08
CA ASP A 343 9.15 29.55 -16.23
C ASP A 343 8.45 28.26 -16.65
N ALA A 344 9.16 27.14 -16.69
CA ALA A 344 8.61 25.82 -16.97
C ALA A 344 7.61 25.40 -15.90
N ALA A 345 7.95 25.56 -14.63
CA ALA A 345 7.06 25.25 -13.52
C ALA A 345 5.82 26.15 -13.52
N HIS A 346 5.98 27.45 -13.90
CA HIS A 346 4.85 28.36 -14.02
C HIS A 346 3.93 28.01 -15.18
N SER A 347 4.45 27.63 -16.36
CA SER A 347 3.62 27.16 -17.48
C SER A 347 2.76 25.96 -17.08
N LEU A 348 3.35 24.98 -16.44
CA LEU A 348 2.64 23.79 -15.93
C LEU A 348 1.51 24.19 -14.96
N ILE A 349 1.83 24.95 -13.91
CA ILE A 349 0.86 25.24 -12.84
C ILE A 349 -0.26 26.18 -13.29
N SER A 350 -0.05 26.98 -14.34
CA SER A 350 -1.04 27.90 -14.92
C SER A 350 -2.28 27.17 -15.48
N HIS A 351 -2.16 25.88 -15.81
CA HIS A 351 -3.29 25.02 -16.17
C HIS A 351 -4.22 24.72 -14.98
N THR A 352 -3.76 24.96 -13.74
CA THR A 352 -4.55 24.82 -12.51
C THR A 352 -4.94 26.17 -11.90
N LEU A 353 -3.99 27.10 -11.82
CA LEU A 353 -4.12 28.41 -11.18
C LEU A 353 -3.76 29.52 -12.18
N LYS A 354 -4.77 30.00 -12.91
CA LYS A 354 -4.60 30.98 -14.03
C LYS A 354 -3.98 32.29 -13.57
N ASP A 355 -4.34 32.77 -12.38
CA ASP A 355 -3.91 34.09 -11.87
C ASP A 355 -2.69 33.98 -10.93
N SER A 356 -1.89 32.92 -11.07
CA SER A 356 -0.77 32.69 -10.17
C SER A 356 0.40 33.63 -10.43
N VAL A 357 1.00 34.15 -9.34
CA VAL A 357 2.17 35.05 -9.39
C VAL A 357 3.36 34.36 -10.06
N LYS A 358 3.98 34.96 -11.05
CA LYS A 358 5.19 34.49 -11.71
C LYS A 358 6.42 34.86 -10.87
N LEU A 359 7.29 33.91 -10.63
CA LEU A 359 8.51 34.11 -9.85
C LEU A 359 9.67 34.56 -10.71
N LYS A 360 10.54 35.38 -10.13
CA LYS A 360 11.74 35.94 -10.80
C LYS A 360 12.98 35.36 -10.11
N ALA A 361 13.87 34.76 -10.92
CA ALA A 361 15.12 34.24 -10.40
C ALA A 361 16.06 35.36 -10.00
N PHE A 362 16.48 35.35 -8.72
CA PHE A 362 17.54 36.24 -8.25
C PHE A 362 18.92 35.77 -8.72
N ASN A 363 19.11 34.44 -8.80
CA ASN A 363 20.38 33.84 -9.20
C ASN A 363 20.49 33.78 -10.73
N LYS A 364 21.38 34.60 -11.34
CA LYS A 364 21.54 34.71 -12.77
C LYS A 364 22.72 33.89 -13.34
N LYS A 365 23.37 33.07 -12.57
CA LYS A 365 24.66 32.44 -12.93
C LYS A 365 24.59 31.38 -14.03
N THR A 366 23.48 30.63 -14.12
CA THR A 366 23.23 29.64 -15.18
C THR A 366 21.75 29.69 -15.52
N ASN A 367 21.40 29.48 -16.77
CA ASN A 367 20.02 29.43 -17.22
C ASN A 367 19.85 28.32 -18.26
N ASP A 368 20.38 27.15 -17.91
CA ASP A 368 20.30 25.97 -18.76
C ASP A 368 18.84 25.54 -18.93
N LYS A 369 18.50 25.07 -20.13
CA LYS A 369 17.20 24.49 -20.41
C LYS A 369 17.00 23.18 -19.63
N ILE A 370 15.73 22.84 -19.39
CA ILE A 370 15.35 21.56 -18.79
C ILE A 370 15.59 20.45 -19.82
N LYS A 371 16.32 19.44 -19.48
CA LYS A 371 16.58 18.31 -20.36
C LYS A 371 15.42 17.31 -20.28
N PHE A 372 14.78 17.10 -21.42
CA PHE A 372 13.75 16.07 -21.57
C PHE A 372 14.31 14.92 -22.41
N LEU A 373 14.15 13.68 -21.90
CA LEU A 373 14.62 12.44 -22.50
C LEU A 373 13.46 11.45 -22.65
N GLU A 374 13.27 10.93 -23.85
CA GLU A 374 12.28 9.89 -24.12
C GLU A 374 12.98 8.61 -24.60
N PHE A 375 12.86 7.54 -23.83
CA PHE A 375 13.52 6.25 -24.10
C PHE A 375 12.53 5.25 -24.71
N SER A 376 13.02 4.31 -25.49
CA SER A 376 12.23 3.22 -26.04
C SER A 376 11.74 2.26 -24.95
N ASN A 377 12.54 2.08 -23.89
CA ASN A 377 12.24 1.19 -22.76
C ASN A 377 12.76 1.77 -21.45
N TYR A 378 12.05 1.51 -20.37
CA TYR A 378 12.39 1.97 -19.01
C TYR A 378 13.78 1.52 -18.52
N LYS A 379 14.30 0.39 -19.01
CA LYS A 379 15.65 -0.06 -18.67
C LYS A 379 16.74 0.89 -19.18
N PHE A 380 16.57 1.44 -20.39
CA PHE A 380 17.50 2.45 -20.92
C PHE A 380 17.44 3.76 -20.12
N GLU A 381 16.23 4.16 -19.69
CA GLU A 381 16.05 5.31 -18.80
C GLU A 381 16.89 5.17 -17.54
N LEU A 382 16.83 4.01 -16.87
CA LEU A 382 17.59 3.76 -15.65
C LEU A 382 19.10 3.66 -15.87
N LEU A 383 19.54 3.07 -16.99
CA LEU A 383 20.97 3.03 -17.36
C LEU A 383 21.52 4.42 -17.58
N TYR A 384 20.83 5.22 -18.38
CA TYR A 384 21.23 6.60 -18.63
C TYR A 384 21.32 7.40 -17.34
N LEU A 385 20.32 7.29 -16.50
CA LEU A 385 20.27 7.95 -15.18
C LEU A 385 21.52 7.63 -14.36
N ALA A 386 21.89 6.33 -14.25
CA ALA A 386 23.02 5.91 -13.46
C ALA A 386 24.35 6.43 -14.05
N GLU A 387 24.53 6.42 -15.37
CA GLU A 387 25.74 6.92 -16.03
C GLU A 387 25.86 8.43 -15.98
N GLU A 388 24.78 9.15 -16.19
CA GLU A 388 24.75 10.62 -16.09
C GLU A 388 25.10 11.07 -14.67
N ILE A 389 24.48 10.45 -13.65
CA ILE A 389 24.80 10.73 -12.23
C ILE A 389 26.25 10.38 -11.90
N GLN A 390 26.77 9.27 -12.40
CA GLN A 390 28.18 8.90 -12.21
C GLN A 390 29.11 9.94 -12.83
N ASN A 391 28.77 10.48 -14.01
CA ASN A 391 29.53 11.56 -14.65
C ASN A 391 29.46 12.86 -13.83
N LYS A 392 28.28 13.24 -13.30
CA LYS A 392 28.14 14.40 -12.41
C LYS A 392 29.04 14.31 -11.19
N ILE A 393 29.07 13.14 -10.54
CA ILE A 393 29.89 12.91 -9.35
C ILE A 393 31.40 12.88 -9.71
N LYS A 394 31.81 12.11 -10.73
CA LYS A 394 33.23 11.86 -11.01
C LYS A 394 33.89 12.96 -11.84
N LYS A 395 33.17 13.56 -12.82
CA LYS A 395 33.76 14.53 -13.75
C LYS A 395 33.47 15.98 -13.34
N GLU A 396 32.27 16.23 -12.82
CA GLU A 396 31.86 17.59 -12.44
C GLU A 396 32.05 17.85 -10.94
N ASN A 397 32.45 16.88 -10.15
CA ASN A 397 32.70 16.96 -8.70
C ASN A 397 31.43 17.41 -7.92
N VAL A 398 30.25 17.03 -8.39
CA VAL A 398 29.00 17.30 -7.67
C VAL A 398 28.89 16.36 -6.48
N SER A 399 28.58 16.91 -5.30
CA SER A 399 28.32 16.09 -4.11
C SER A 399 27.11 15.20 -4.32
N PRO A 400 27.17 13.89 -4.04
CA PRO A 400 26.03 12.99 -4.22
C PRO A 400 24.77 13.44 -3.49
N GLU A 401 24.90 14.08 -2.32
CA GLU A 401 23.78 14.59 -1.52
C GLU A 401 23.04 15.74 -2.18
N GLU A 402 23.66 16.43 -3.13
CA GLU A 402 23.06 17.52 -3.91
C GLU A 402 22.38 17.02 -5.20
N ILE A 403 22.22 15.69 -5.36
CA ILE A 403 21.54 15.05 -6.49
C ILE A 403 20.34 14.29 -5.94
N ALA A 404 19.15 14.56 -6.49
CA ALA A 404 17.93 13.85 -6.15
C ALA A 404 17.27 13.19 -7.35
N ILE A 405 16.77 11.96 -7.14
CA ILE A 405 15.88 11.26 -8.06
C ILE A 405 14.49 11.27 -7.45
N ILE A 406 13.55 11.89 -8.15
CA ILE A 406 12.17 12.04 -7.72
C ILE A 406 11.29 11.11 -8.57
N TYR A 407 10.61 10.19 -7.93
CA TYR A 407 9.65 9.27 -8.53
C TYR A 407 8.27 9.41 -7.89
N ARG A 408 7.23 8.91 -8.59
CA ARG A 408 5.85 9.06 -8.11
C ARG A 408 5.44 7.96 -7.12
N ASN A 409 5.90 6.72 -7.31
CA ASN A 409 5.50 5.55 -6.54
C ASN A 409 6.72 4.79 -6.01
N ASN A 410 6.64 4.26 -4.77
CA ASN A 410 7.70 3.47 -4.16
C ASN A 410 8.06 2.19 -4.94
N ARG A 411 7.18 1.71 -5.83
CA ARG A 411 7.47 0.55 -6.69
C ARG A 411 8.72 0.74 -7.55
N GLN A 412 9.01 1.96 -7.96
CA GLN A 412 10.11 2.31 -8.85
C GLN A 412 11.48 2.27 -8.17
N ILE A 413 11.50 2.20 -6.84
CA ILE A 413 12.73 2.29 -6.06
C ILE A 413 13.61 1.05 -6.22
N GLU A 414 13.00 -0.14 -6.35
CA GLU A 414 13.75 -1.41 -6.39
C GLU A 414 14.62 -1.50 -7.63
N GLU A 415 14.07 -1.15 -8.78
CA GLU A 415 14.81 -1.14 -10.05
C GLU A 415 15.94 -0.11 -10.04
N ILE A 416 15.74 1.07 -9.44
CA ILE A 416 16.77 2.11 -9.28
C ILE A 416 17.88 1.62 -8.34
N LYS A 417 17.54 1.02 -7.20
CA LYS A 417 18.49 0.44 -6.24
C LYS A 417 19.39 -0.60 -6.87
N ASP A 418 18.79 -1.52 -7.65
CA ASP A 418 19.51 -2.61 -8.30
C ASP A 418 20.61 -2.07 -9.23
N ILE A 419 20.29 -1.09 -10.07
CA ILE A 419 21.24 -0.47 -10.99
C ILE A 419 22.31 0.33 -10.25
N PHE A 420 21.92 1.13 -9.26
CA PHE A 420 22.87 1.93 -8.48
C PHE A 420 23.85 1.06 -7.71
N SER A 421 23.37 -0.05 -7.13
CA SER A 421 24.23 -1.03 -6.45
C SER A 421 25.21 -1.69 -7.41
N GLN A 422 24.76 -2.05 -8.63
CA GLN A 422 25.63 -2.63 -9.67
C GLN A 422 26.70 -1.66 -10.15
N LYS A 423 26.34 -0.39 -10.35
CA LYS A 423 27.28 0.66 -10.77
C LYS A 423 28.13 1.21 -9.61
N GLY A 424 27.92 0.74 -8.37
CA GLY A 424 28.66 1.20 -7.18
C GLY A 424 28.39 2.66 -6.82
N LEU A 425 27.21 3.18 -7.15
CA LEU A 425 26.79 4.54 -6.82
C LEU A 425 26.25 4.58 -5.38
N PRO A 426 26.74 5.51 -4.53
CA PRO A 426 26.18 5.68 -3.20
C PRO A 426 24.80 6.33 -3.29
N PHE A 427 23.80 5.80 -2.57
CA PHE A 427 22.46 6.37 -2.51
C PHE A 427 21.84 6.27 -1.12
N THR A 428 20.87 7.13 -0.86
CA THR A 428 20.05 7.14 0.34
C THR A 428 18.58 7.19 -0.05
N ILE A 429 17.77 6.31 0.56
CA ILE A 429 16.34 6.26 0.32
C ILE A 429 15.64 7.15 1.34
N VAL A 430 14.99 8.19 0.85
CA VAL A 430 14.18 9.12 1.65
C VAL A 430 12.70 8.74 1.48
N SER A 431 12.32 7.54 1.92
CA SER A 431 10.92 7.08 1.90
C SER A 431 10.63 6.23 3.13
N ASN A 432 9.35 6.17 3.52
CA ASN A 432 8.96 5.18 4.52
C ASN A 432 9.11 3.80 3.91
N GLU A 433 9.94 2.96 4.48
CA GLU A 433 10.00 1.54 4.17
C GLU A 433 9.02 0.79 5.07
N TYR A 434 8.40 -0.21 4.50
CA TYR A 434 7.50 -1.11 5.20
C TYR A 434 8.29 -2.29 5.74
N LEU A 435 8.40 -2.35 7.07
CA LEU A 435 9.28 -3.29 7.75
C LEU A 435 8.87 -4.76 7.53
N LEU A 436 7.57 -5.03 7.52
CA LEU A 436 7.04 -6.39 7.36
C LEU A 436 7.05 -6.88 5.89
N GLU A 437 7.40 -6.01 4.94
CA GLU A 437 7.65 -6.35 3.54
C GLU A 437 9.14 -6.65 3.28
N ASP A 438 10.03 -6.27 4.20
CA ASP A 438 11.47 -6.51 4.06
C ASP A 438 11.81 -8.00 4.13
N ILE A 439 12.60 -8.49 3.18
CA ILE A 439 12.90 -9.92 3.04
C ILE A 439 13.63 -10.50 4.25
N ASN A 440 14.59 -9.76 4.83
CA ASN A 440 15.34 -10.23 5.99
C ASN A 440 14.43 -10.29 7.23
N ILE A 441 13.56 -9.33 7.39
CA ILE A 441 12.56 -9.33 8.47
C ILE A 441 11.56 -10.48 8.29
N VAL A 442 11.08 -10.71 7.07
CA VAL A 442 10.19 -11.85 6.75
C VAL A 442 10.87 -13.18 7.05
N ASN A 443 12.15 -13.34 6.72
CA ASN A 443 12.93 -14.53 7.03
C ASN A 443 13.11 -14.75 8.54
N LEU A 444 13.41 -13.68 9.29
CA LEU A 444 13.50 -13.72 10.76
C LEU A 444 12.16 -14.14 11.38
N ILE A 445 11.05 -13.55 10.92
CA ILE A 445 9.70 -13.92 11.39
C ILE A 445 9.39 -15.37 11.06
N SER A 446 9.80 -15.88 9.89
CA SER A 446 9.60 -17.29 9.51
C SER A 446 10.31 -18.24 10.49
N ILE A 447 11.55 -17.92 10.87
CA ILE A 447 12.30 -18.73 11.86
C ILE A 447 11.63 -18.63 13.24
N LEU A 448 11.18 -17.45 13.66
CA LEU A 448 10.45 -17.26 14.92
C LEU A 448 9.14 -18.08 14.95
N ARG A 449 8.43 -18.21 13.81
CA ARG A 449 7.26 -19.09 13.67
C ARG A 449 7.61 -20.55 13.90
N VAL A 450 8.72 -21.02 13.33
CA VAL A 450 9.21 -22.38 13.53
C VAL A 450 9.56 -22.64 15.01
N ILE A 451 10.21 -21.66 15.67
CA ILE A 451 10.52 -21.76 17.11
C ILE A 451 9.22 -21.85 17.93
N ASN A 452 8.22 -21.01 17.61
CA ASN A 452 6.92 -21.04 18.29
C ASN A 452 6.17 -22.35 18.03
N ASN A 453 6.09 -22.76 16.76
CA ASN A 453 5.42 -23.99 16.35
C ASN A 453 6.24 -24.79 15.33
N PRO A 454 7.05 -25.77 15.75
CA PRO A 454 7.85 -26.60 14.83
C PRO A 454 7.04 -27.43 13.82
N LYS A 455 5.73 -27.58 14.04
CA LYS A 455 4.83 -28.26 13.08
C LYS A 455 4.38 -27.37 11.91
N ASP A 456 4.76 -26.10 11.91
CA ASP A 456 4.54 -25.21 10.76
C ASP A 456 5.52 -25.57 9.63
N ASN A 457 5.10 -26.52 8.80
CA ASN A 457 5.90 -27.04 7.69
C ASN A 457 6.23 -25.96 6.66
N HIS A 458 5.34 -24.99 6.46
CA HIS A 458 5.53 -23.89 5.49
C HIS A 458 6.65 -22.95 5.96
N SER A 459 6.55 -22.41 7.18
CA SER A 459 7.58 -21.55 7.75
C SER A 459 8.92 -22.28 7.89
N LEU A 460 8.90 -23.57 8.21
CA LEU A 460 10.10 -24.39 8.29
C LEU A 460 10.78 -24.52 6.93
N ALA A 461 10.05 -24.91 5.88
CA ALA A 461 10.62 -25.05 4.56
C ALA A 461 11.21 -23.74 4.03
N LYS A 462 10.58 -22.59 4.30
CA LYS A 462 11.14 -21.27 4.01
C LYS A 462 12.40 -20.99 4.82
N SER A 463 12.39 -21.30 6.11
CA SER A 463 13.55 -21.08 6.99
C SER A 463 14.76 -21.86 6.55
N LEU A 464 14.61 -23.08 6.03
CA LEU A 464 15.70 -23.89 5.52
C LEU A 464 16.38 -23.28 4.29
N LEU A 465 15.68 -22.41 3.55
CA LEU A 465 16.20 -21.71 2.36
C LEU A 465 16.85 -20.36 2.69
N VAL A 466 16.89 -19.94 3.96
CA VAL A 466 17.45 -18.65 4.35
C VAL A 466 18.98 -18.67 4.26
N ASN A 467 19.55 -17.72 3.51
CA ASN A 467 20.98 -17.67 3.17
C ASN A 467 21.91 -17.60 4.39
N PHE A 468 21.58 -16.82 5.43
CA PHE A 468 22.45 -16.69 6.61
C PHE A 468 22.44 -17.93 7.53
N LEU A 469 21.61 -18.92 7.28
CA LEU A 469 21.65 -20.21 7.95
C LEU A 469 22.66 -21.17 7.31
N ASN A 470 23.19 -20.86 6.13
CA ASN A 470 24.20 -21.62 5.40
C ASN A 470 23.83 -23.10 5.18
N ILE A 471 22.56 -23.40 4.95
CA ILE A 471 22.08 -24.76 4.62
C ILE A 471 22.12 -24.91 3.09
N ASP A 472 22.68 -26.01 2.60
CA ASP A 472 22.75 -26.28 1.17
C ASP A 472 21.34 -26.42 0.56
N SER A 473 21.04 -25.60 -0.41
CA SER A 473 19.71 -25.54 -1.03
C SER A 473 19.34 -26.82 -1.83
N TYR A 474 20.34 -27.58 -2.34
CA TYR A 474 20.08 -28.92 -2.92
C TYR A 474 19.57 -29.88 -1.88
N LEU A 475 20.25 -29.89 -0.74
CA LEU A 475 19.88 -30.72 0.39
C LEU A 475 18.44 -30.42 0.84
N VAL A 476 18.08 -29.12 0.85
CA VAL A 476 16.71 -28.69 1.19
C VAL A 476 15.72 -29.19 0.15
N THR A 477 16.04 -29.11 -1.14
CA THR A 477 15.14 -29.56 -2.19
C THR A 477 14.94 -31.08 -2.17
N ASP A 478 16.03 -31.85 -2.00
CA ASP A 478 16.00 -33.31 -1.90
C ASP A 478 15.16 -33.77 -0.69
N ILE A 479 15.36 -33.10 0.46
CA ILE A 479 14.61 -33.46 1.68
C ILE A 479 13.11 -33.14 1.56
N LEU A 480 12.75 -32.02 0.93
CA LEU A 480 11.35 -31.67 0.70
C LEU A 480 10.68 -32.65 -0.27
N GLU A 481 11.40 -33.09 -1.30
CA GLU A 481 10.89 -34.11 -2.24
C GLU A 481 10.67 -35.46 -1.53
N LYS A 482 11.64 -35.92 -0.75
CA LYS A 482 11.51 -37.13 0.05
C LYS A 482 10.37 -37.05 1.05
N PHE A 483 10.28 -35.93 1.78
CA PHE A 483 9.19 -35.69 2.71
C PHE A 483 7.82 -35.74 2.02
N ASN A 484 7.65 -35.10 0.88
CA ASN A 484 6.38 -35.10 0.15
C ASN A 484 6.01 -36.49 -0.39
N LYS A 485 7.01 -37.31 -0.78
CA LYS A 485 6.77 -38.69 -1.25
C LYS A 485 6.35 -39.60 -0.10
N GLU A 486 7.04 -39.52 1.05
CA GLU A 486 6.81 -40.38 2.19
C GLU A 486 5.57 -39.95 2.99
N ASN A 487 5.35 -38.65 3.15
CA ASN A 487 4.27 -38.11 4.00
C ASN A 487 2.86 -38.29 3.43
N ARG A 488 2.70 -38.69 2.17
CA ARG A 488 1.38 -39.02 1.58
C ARG A 488 0.63 -40.10 2.39
N ARG A 489 1.34 -40.87 3.22
CA ARG A 489 0.78 -41.99 4.00
C ARG A 489 0.80 -41.74 5.50
N GLU A 490 1.70 -40.91 6.04
CA GLU A 490 2.01 -40.88 7.50
C GLU A 490 1.58 -39.60 8.24
N ASN A 491 1.19 -38.51 7.50
CA ASN A 491 0.81 -37.20 8.07
C ASN A 491 1.78 -36.66 9.18
N ARG A 492 3.09 -36.88 8.98
CA ARG A 492 4.17 -36.51 9.89
C ARG A 492 4.58 -35.04 9.69
N ALA A 493 5.02 -34.36 10.75
CA ALA A 493 5.54 -32.99 10.60
C ALA A 493 6.94 -32.98 9.93
N LEU A 494 7.22 -32.00 9.09
CA LEU A 494 8.52 -31.84 8.41
C LEU A 494 9.66 -31.70 9.43
N PHE A 495 9.43 -31.05 10.57
CA PHE A 495 10.44 -30.88 11.62
C PHE A 495 10.92 -32.24 12.18
N ASP A 496 9.98 -33.15 12.47
CA ASP A 496 10.31 -34.48 12.98
C ASP A 496 11.06 -35.30 11.93
N PHE A 497 10.70 -35.09 10.63
CA PHE A 497 11.35 -35.78 9.52
C PHE A 497 12.81 -35.35 9.33
N ILE A 498 13.08 -34.02 9.41
CA ILE A 498 14.47 -33.51 9.26
C ILE A 498 15.31 -33.74 10.53
N ALA A 499 14.73 -33.77 11.72
CA ALA A 499 15.45 -33.93 12.98
C ALA A 499 16.14 -35.32 13.13
N GLU A 500 15.69 -36.31 12.36
CA GLU A 500 16.31 -37.66 12.31
C GLU A 500 17.50 -37.74 11.34
N ARG A 501 17.74 -36.70 10.53
CA ARG A 501 18.79 -36.69 9.52
C ARG A 501 20.00 -35.91 10.00
N GLU A 502 21.17 -36.51 9.85
CA GLU A 502 22.43 -35.98 10.40
C GLU A 502 22.71 -34.59 9.86
N GLU A 503 22.42 -34.34 8.58
CA GLU A 503 22.66 -33.06 7.88
C GLU A 503 21.85 -31.87 8.48
N PHE A 504 20.71 -32.17 9.12
CA PHE A 504 19.85 -31.15 9.71
C PHE A 504 19.85 -31.15 11.25
N LYS A 505 20.58 -32.04 11.87
CA LYS A 505 20.57 -32.27 13.32
C LYS A 505 21.02 -31.02 14.10
N GLU A 506 22.04 -30.33 13.61
CA GLU A 506 22.49 -29.08 14.22
C GLU A 506 21.40 -28.03 14.22
N PHE A 507 20.75 -27.82 13.07
CA PHE A 507 19.63 -26.88 12.92
C PHE A 507 18.47 -27.29 13.84
N ALA A 508 18.06 -28.54 13.83
CA ALA A 508 16.95 -29.02 14.68
C ALA A 508 17.24 -28.85 16.17
N ASN A 509 18.47 -29.12 16.62
CA ASN A 509 18.89 -28.91 18.01
C ASN A 509 18.90 -27.42 18.38
N LYS A 510 19.35 -26.56 17.48
CA LYS A 510 19.30 -25.10 17.67
C LYS A 510 17.87 -24.58 17.83
N ILE A 511 16.94 -25.03 16.99
CA ILE A 511 15.51 -24.67 17.11
C ILE A 511 14.92 -25.16 18.45
N LYS A 512 15.23 -26.39 18.88
CA LYS A 512 14.78 -26.92 20.19
C LYS A 512 15.32 -26.09 21.36
N SER A 513 16.60 -25.73 21.33
CA SER A 513 17.24 -24.85 22.33
C SER A 513 16.57 -23.48 22.39
N LEU A 514 16.40 -22.83 21.25
CA LEU A 514 15.74 -21.54 21.15
C LEU A 514 14.29 -21.58 21.61
N LYS A 515 13.55 -22.66 21.34
CA LYS A 515 12.20 -22.87 21.86
C LYS A 515 12.17 -22.91 23.40
N THR A 516 13.11 -23.62 24.01
CA THR A 516 13.24 -23.67 25.47
C THR A 516 13.59 -22.28 26.05
N LYS A 517 14.51 -21.56 25.41
CA LYS A 517 14.88 -20.20 25.83
C LYS A 517 13.71 -19.22 25.71
N SER A 518 12.93 -19.29 24.61
CA SER A 518 11.78 -18.41 24.41
C SER A 518 10.70 -18.55 25.49
N ALA A 519 10.59 -19.73 26.12
CA ALA A 519 9.66 -19.97 27.21
C ALA A 519 10.16 -19.46 28.58
N ASN A 520 11.48 -19.29 28.75
CA ASN A 520 12.10 -18.97 30.01
C ASN A 520 12.68 -17.55 30.12
N THR A 521 12.69 -16.81 29.02
CA THR A 521 13.27 -15.45 28.92
C THR A 521 12.21 -14.46 28.48
N LYS A 522 12.25 -13.21 28.97
CA LYS A 522 11.41 -12.14 28.43
C LYS A 522 11.67 -11.97 26.95
N PHE A 523 10.62 -11.72 26.18
CA PHE A 523 10.71 -11.74 24.72
C PHE A 523 11.72 -10.75 24.13
N ASP A 524 11.88 -9.56 24.72
CA ASP A 524 12.89 -8.56 24.28
C ASP A 524 14.33 -9.05 24.49
N GLY A 525 14.60 -9.73 25.60
CA GLY A 525 15.88 -10.41 25.87
C GLY A 525 16.11 -11.59 24.94
N PHE A 526 15.10 -12.45 24.79
CA PHE A 526 15.14 -13.59 23.89
C PHE A 526 15.42 -13.18 22.45
N PHE A 527 14.80 -12.11 21.94
CA PHE A 527 14.98 -11.66 20.57
C PHE A 527 16.43 -11.28 20.26
N LYS A 528 17.16 -10.67 21.22
CA LYS A 528 18.60 -10.38 21.07
C LYS A 528 19.45 -11.64 20.96
N GLU A 529 19.18 -12.60 21.85
CA GLU A 529 19.88 -13.91 21.81
C GLU A 529 19.58 -14.67 20.53
N PHE A 530 18.33 -14.65 20.10
CA PHE A 530 17.87 -15.23 18.83
C PHE A 530 18.66 -14.72 17.64
N LEU A 531 18.74 -13.39 17.44
CA LEU A 531 19.50 -12.77 16.33
C LEU A 531 20.97 -13.20 16.29
N ASN A 532 21.57 -13.36 17.46
CA ASN A 532 22.96 -13.77 17.57
C ASN A 532 23.14 -15.27 17.24
N GLU A 533 22.30 -16.14 17.84
CA GLU A 533 22.42 -17.60 17.70
C GLU A 533 22.11 -18.11 16.29
N ILE A 534 21.16 -17.45 15.56
CA ILE A 534 20.90 -17.80 14.16
C ILE A 534 21.96 -17.27 13.20
N GLY A 535 22.93 -16.46 13.67
CA GLY A 535 24.01 -15.90 12.85
C GLY A 535 23.62 -14.64 12.07
N TYR A 536 22.43 -14.08 12.29
CA TYR A 536 21.96 -12.90 11.55
C TYR A 536 22.84 -11.66 11.80
N ILE A 537 23.27 -11.43 13.04
CA ILE A 537 24.15 -10.28 13.37
C ILE A 537 25.44 -10.33 12.55
N LYS A 538 26.08 -11.51 12.44
CA LYS A 538 27.29 -11.70 11.63
C LYS A 538 27.03 -11.42 10.15
N HIS A 539 25.94 -11.96 9.63
CA HIS A 539 25.52 -11.72 8.24
C HIS A 539 25.27 -10.24 7.97
N MET A 540 24.52 -9.56 8.83
CA MET A 540 24.22 -8.12 8.72
C MET A 540 25.50 -7.27 8.69
N LEU A 541 26.45 -7.53 9.59
CA LEU A 541 27.73 -6.80 9.66
C LEU A 541 28.61 -7.00 8.42
N GLN A 542 28.47 -8.10 7.71
CA GLN A 542 29.17 -8.38 6.46
C GLN A 542 28.49 -7.76 5.23
N SER A 543 27.24 -7.33 5.36
CA SER A 543 26.49 -6.69 4.28
C SER A 543 27.05 -5.31 3.94
N LYS A 544 27.08 -4.97 2.64
CA LYS A 544 27.39 -3.61 2.16
C LYS A 544 26.44 -2.54 2.73
N ASN A 545 25.20 -2.94 3.09
CA ASN A 545 24.15 -2.07 3.60
C ASN A 545 23.91 -2.26 5.11
N SER A 546 24.93 -2.65 5.89
CA SER A 546 24.85 -3.00 7.31
C SER A 546 24.14 -1.94 8.17
N ARG A 547 24.38 -0.65 7.89
CA ARG A 547 23.72 0.45 8.61
C ARG A 547 22.19 0.47 8.40
N HIS A 548 21.75 0.25 7.18
CA HIS A 548 20.32 0.24 6.83
C HIS A 548 19.60 -0.98 7.45
N GLU A 549 20.23 -2.14 7.42
CA GLU A 549 19.75 -3.35 8.08
C GLU A 549 19.64 -3.15 9.60
N LEU A 550 20.63 -2.47 10.21
CA LEU A 550 20.60 -2.16 11.64
C LEU A 550 19.40 -1.30 12.02
N ILE A 551 19.06 -0.28 11.22
CA ILE A 551 17.90 0.60 11.44
C ILE A 551 16.59 -0.20 11.44
N LYS A 552 16.45 -1.16 10.51
CA LYS A 552 15.26 -2.03 10.43
C LYS A 552 15.12 -2.90 11.68
N ILE A 553 16.23 -3.52 12.10
CA ILE A 553 16.25 -4.36 13.32
C ILE A 553 15.98 -3.54 14.58
N ASP A 554 16.57 -2.36 14.69
CA ASP A 554 16.34 -1.45 15.82
C ASP A 554 14.87 -1.05 15.90
N LYS A 555 14.25 -0.75 14.76
CA LYS A 555 12.83 -0.42 14.68
C LYS A 555 11.91 -1.58 15.07
N LEU A 556 12.22 -2.80 14.59
CA LEU A 556 11.49 -4.01 15.01
C LEU A 556 11.64 -4.23 16.52
N PHE A 557 12.83 -4.00 17.04
CA PHE A 557 13.12 -4.15 18.46
C PHE A 557 12.41 -3.10 19.32
N ASP A 558 12.30 -1.85 18.86
CA ASP A 558 11.53 -0.81 19.54
C ASP A 558 10.05 -1.18 19.61
N GLU A 559 9.50 -1.75 18.53
CA GLU A 559 8.12 -2.23 18.54
C GLU A 559 7.94 -3.39 19.53
N ILE A 560 8.88 -4.33 19.56
CA ILE A 560 8.88 -5.43 20.54
C ILE A 560 8.92 -4.86 21.97
N LYS A 561 9.80 -3.90 22.27
CA LYS A 561 9.87 -3.25 23.59
C LYS A 561 8.54 -2.60 23.97
N ARG A 562 7.91 -1.88 23.03
CA ARG A 562 6.61 -1.27 23.23
C ARG A 562 5.55 -2.29 23.62
N GLN A 563 5.51 -3.44 22.92
CA GLN A 563 4.57 -4.52 23.20
C GLN A 563 4.84 -5.17 24.57
N VAL A 564 6.11 -5.40 24.91
CA VAL A 564 6.53 -5.96 26.22
C VAL A 564 6.17 -5.00 27.37
N GLN A 565 6.26 -3.68 27.16
CA GLN A 565 5.85 -2.69 28.17
C GLN A 565 4.33 -2.65 28.36
N ASN A 566 3.57 -2.86 27.29
CA ASN A 566 2.11 -2.85 27.35
C ASN A 566 1.52 -4.13 27.97
N LYS A 567 2.21 -5.27 27.87
CA LYS A 567 1.75 -6.55 28.38
C LYS A 567 2.82 -7.23 29.24
N LYS A 568 2.58 -7.36 30.56
CA LYS A 568 3.53 -7.84 31.56
C LYS A 568 4.21 -9.19 31.22
N ASN A 569 3.53 -10.11 30.57
CA ASN A 569 4.03 -11.43 30.21
C ASN A 569 3.96 -11.64 28.68
N TYR A 570 4.47 -10.67 27.91
CA TYR A 570 4.49 -10.76 26.46
C TYR A 570 5.45 -11.85 25.97
N SER A 571 4.93 -12.82 25.23
CA SER A 571 5.62 -14.02 24.79
C SER A 571 5.89 -14.01 23.27
N LEU A 572 6.72 -14.95 22.78
CA LEU A 572 6.90 -15.20 21.36
C LEU A 572 5.55 -15.49 20.65
N SER A 573 4.66 -16.25 21.29
CA SER A 573 3.32 -16.53 20.75
C SER A 573 2.49 -15.26 20.58
N ASP A 574 2.59 -14.31 21.53
CA ASP A 574 1.90 -13.00 21.41
C ASP A 574 2.47 -12.18 20.26
N PHE A 575 3.79 -12.20 20.07
CA PHE A 575 4.43 -11.51 18.95
C PHE A 575 4.00 -12.11 17.60
N ILE A 576 3.92 -13.42 17.47
CA ILE A 576 3.44 -14.06 16.23
C ILE A 576 1.98 -13.66 15.95
N LYS A 577 1.11 -13.67 16.97
CA LYS A 577 -0.29 -13.18 16.83
C LYS A 577 -0.35 -11.72 16.43
N PHE A 578 0.52 -10.88 16.98
CA PHE A 578 0.62 -9.47 16.61
C PHE A 578 1.01 -9.31 15.14
N ILE A 579 2.02 -10.05 14.65
CA ILE A 579 2.41 -10.05 13.23
C ILE A 579 1.28 -10.57 12.33
N ASP A 580 0.56 -11.62 12.76
CA ASP A 580 -0.57 -12.18 12.02
C ASP A 580 -1.72 -11.17 11.90
N ALA A 581 -2.00 -10.44 12.98
CA ALA A 581 -2.98 -9.37 12.97
C ALA A 581 -2.58 -8.22 12.01
N TYR A 582 -1.30 -7.80 12.02
CA TYR A 582 -0.80 -6.81 11.05
C TYR A 582 -0.99 -7.28 9.61
N LYS A 583 -0.65 -8.54 9.30
CA LYS A 583 -0.90 -9.13 7.97
C LYS A 583 -2.38 -9.22 7.63
N LYS A 584 -3.20 -9.70 8.59
CA LYS A 584 -4.66 -9.82 8.44
C LYS A 584 -5.29 -8.49 8.03
N TYR A 585 -4.87 -7.40 8.65
CA TYR A 585 -5.44 -6.07 8.40
C TYR A 585 -4.67 -5.25 7.36
N ASN A 586 -3.69 -5.85 6.70
CA ASN A 586 -2.81 -5.18 5.73
C ASN A 586 -2.18 -3.89 6.31
N LEU A 587 -1.73 -3.99 7.56
CA LEU A 587 -0.96 -2.97 8.27
C LEU A 587 0.54 -3.26 8.13
N ASP A 588 1.36 -2.22 8.30
CA ASP A 588 2.81 -2.37 8.35
C ASP A 588 3.42 -1.47 9.43
N ILE A 589 4.68 -1.73 9.76
CA ILE A 589 5.47 -0.93 10.67
C ILE A 589 6.34 -0.02 9.81
N GLU A 590 6.05 1.28 9.84
CA GLU A 590 6.84 2.25 9.07
C GLU A 590 8.19 2.53 9.75
N THR A 591 9.26 2.44 8.98
CA THR A 591 10.57 2.94 9.40
C THR A 591 10.65 4.42 9.05
N LYS A 592 10.93 5.26 10.04
CA LYS A 592 11.31 6.65 9.76
C LYS A 592 12.81 6.66 9.50
N ASP A 593 13.19 7.05 8.29
CA ASP A 593 14.61 7.21 7.99
C ASP A 593 15.24 8.26 8.90
N PRO A 594 16.46 7.99 9.39
CA PRO A 594 17.28 9.02 9.98
C PRO A 594 17.65 10.07 8.92
N GLU A 595 17.93 11.29 9.39
CA GLU A 595 18.33 12.44 8.57
C GLU A 595 19.30 12.07 7.44
N ILE A 596 19.16 12.78 6.31
CA ILE A 596 19.92 12.67 5.06
C ILE A 596 21.35 12.18 5.31
N THR A 597 21.61 10.96 4.87
CA THR A 597 22.95 10.36 4.93
C THR A 597 23.62 10.48 3.57
N GLN A 598 24.92 10.18 3.50
CA GLN A 598 25.77 10.34 2.32
C GLN A 598 25.26 9.53 1.12
N GLY A 599 25.06 10.19 -0.04
CA GLY A 599 24.69 9.57 -1.30
C GLY A 599 23.56 10.28 -2.05
N VAL A 600 23.29 9.81 -3.27
CA VAL A 600 22.20 10.31 -4.13
C VAL A 600 20.86 10.08 -3.46
N GLN A 601 20.01 11.10 -3.42
CA GLN A 601 18.77 11.08 -2.68
C GLN A 601 17.63 10.50 -3.52
N LEU A 602 17.15 9.31 -3.16
CA LEU A 602 16.03 8.63 -3.82
C LEU A 602 14.74 8.89 -3.02
N MET A 603 13.76 9.57 -3.63
CA MET A 603 12.54 9.95 -2.90
C MET A 603 11.30 10.03 -3.75
N THR A 604 10.14 9.87 -3.11
CA THR A 604 8.87 10.18 -3.77
C THR A 604 8.65 11.68 -3.91
N ALA A 605 7.85 12.08 -4.89
CA ALA A 605 7.49 13.48 -5.11
C ALA A 605 6.94 14.18 -3.85
N HIS A 606 6.11 13.49 -3.04
CA HIS A 606 5.61 14.06 -1.78
C HIS A 606 6.72 14.32 -0.74
N ARG A 607 7.71 13.44 -0.66
CA ARG A 607 8.84 13.57 0.29
C ARG A 607 9.83 14.66 -0.11
N SER A 608 9.81 15.07 -1.38
CA SER A 608 10.69 16.14 -1.87
C SER A 608 10.29 17.53 -1.36
N LYS A 609 9.05 17.69 -0.84
CA LYS A 609 8.59 18.97 -0.30
C LYS A 609 9.44 19.41 0.89
N GLY A 610 9.84 20.69 0.89
CA GLY A 610 10.74 21.25 1.90
C GLY A 610 12.24 21.07 1.61
N LEU A 611 12.62 20.15 0.72
CA LEU A 611 14.00 19.86 0.33
C LEU A 611 14.42 20.67 -0.92
N GLU A 612 15.74 20.70 -1.20
CA GLU A 612 16.29 21.36 -2.38
C GLU A 612 17.66 20.76 -2.75
N PHE A 613 17.91 20.64 -4.06
CA PHE A 613 19.09 19.95 -4.60
C PHE A 613 19.70 20.74 -5.77
N GLU A 614 20.97 20.56 -6.04
CA GLU A 614 21.59 21.17 -7.23
C GLU A 614 20.99 20.59 -8.51
N TYR A 615 20.86 19.27 -8.55
CA TYR A 615 20.34 18.52 -9.69
C TYR A 615 19.18 17.63 -9.29
N VAL A 616 18.11 17.71 -10.05
CA VAL A 616 16.89 16.89 -9.85
C VAL A 616 16.59 16.11 -11.10
N TYR A 617 16.33 14.83 -10.95
CA TYR A 617 15.88 13.91 -11.99
C TYR A 617 14.46 13.43 -11.65
N ILE A 618 13.49 13.82 -12.50
CA ILE A 618 12.09 13.34 -12.39
C ILE A 618 11.93 12.21 -13.39
N VAL A 619 11.72 11.00 -12.91
CA VAL A 619 11.76 9.76 -13.70
C VAL A 619 10.37 9.15 -13.90
N ASP A 620 10.26 8.27 -14.92
CA ASP A 620 9.02 7.54 -15.26
C ASP A 620 7.83 8.50 -15.38
N THR A 621 7.99 9.57 -16.15
CA THR A 621 6.96 10.59 -16.32
C THR A 621 5.91 10.15 -17.32
N VAL A 622 5.26 9.02 -17.01
CA VAL A 622 4.20 8.42 -17.83
C VAL A 622 2.82 8.65 -17.20
N ARG A 623 1.79 8.63 -18.05
CA ARG A 623 0.40 8.84 -17.67
C ARG A 623 -0.05 7.93 -16.52
N LYS A 624 0.28 6.63 -16.62
CA LYS A 624 -0.06 5.62 -15.61
C LYS A 624 0.52 5.94 -14.23
N SER A 625 1.68 6.61 -14.16
CA SER A 625 2.35 6.93 -12.90
C SER A 625 1.88 8.28 -12.33
N TRP A 626 1.83 9.34 -13.15
CA TRP A 626 1.64 10.73 -12.70
C TRP A 626 0.23 11.29 -12.84
N GLU A 627 -0.70 10.61 -13.56
CA GLU A 627 -2.07 11.12 -13.78
C GLU A 627 -3.15 10.24 -13.14
N LYS A 628 -2.80 9.44 -12.16
CA LYS A 628 -3.79 8.61 -11.48
C LYS A 628 -4.70 9.47 -10.60
N SER A 629 -5.95 9.60 -11.01
CA SER A 629 -6.99 10.01 -10.08
C SER A 629 -7.18 8.89 -9.03
N ARG A 630 -6.82 9.17 -7.79
CA ARG A 630 -7.13 8.32 -6.64
C ARG A 630 -8.60 8.54 -6.29
N GLY A 631 -9.47 7.59 -6.55
CA GLY A 631 -10.89 7.76 -6.24
C GLY A 631 -11.77 6.53 -6.37
N PHE A 632 -11.25 5.39 -6.80
CA PHE A 632 -12.03 4.16 -6.77
C PHE A 632 -12.03 3.55 -5.37
N GLY A 633 -13.18 3.64 -4.66
CA GLY A 633 -13.45 2.91 -3.43
C GLY A 633 -13.57 3.75 -2.15
N GLU A 634 -13.45 5.07 -2.20
CA GLU A 634 -13.67 5.91 -1.01
C GLU A 634 -15.16 6.12 -0.74
N ILE A 635 -15.53 6.13 0.56
CA ILE A 635 -16.89 6.45 0.99
C ILE A 635 -17.10 7.95 0.81
N ALA A 636 -18.13 8.33 0.08
CA ALA A 636 -18.51 9.73 -0.06
C ALA A 636 -19.15 10.22 1.24
N LEU A 637 -18.72 11.38 1.70
CA LEU A 637 -19.11 11.96 2.99
C LEU A 637 -19.56 13.41 2.80
N PRO A 638 -20.37 13.98 3.71
CA PRO A 638 -20.77 15.39 3.75
C PRO A 638 -19.65 16.30 4.28
N ILE A 639 -18.48 16.19 3.66
CA ILE A 639 -17.27 16.98 3.93
C ILE A 639 -16.60 17.30 2.60
N ASP A 640 -15.62 18.21 2.60
CA ASP A 640 -14.89 18.54 1.39
C ASP A 640 -14.37 17.29 0.66
N ASP A 641 -14.55 17.25 -0.65
CA ASP A 641 -14.14 16.08 -1.45
C ASP A 641 -12.63 16.12 -1.68
N TYR A 642 -11.93 15.25 -0.97
CA TYR A 642 -10.48 15.07 -1.07
C TYR A 642 -10.07 14.15 -2.23
N LYS A 643 -10.92 13.93 -3.21
CA LYS A 643 -10.52 13.18 -4.40
C LYS A 643 -9.37 13.90 -5.07
N GLY A 644 -8.20 13.28 -5.02
CA GLY A 644 -7.06 13.73 -5.78
C GLY A 644 -7.45 13.82 -7.26
N ASP A 645 -7.45 15.00 -7.79
CA ASP A 645 -7.71 15.29 -9.19
C ASP A 645 -6.39 15.54 -9.94
N ILE A 646 -6.49 15.73 -11.22
CA ILE A 646 -5.33 16.06 -12.06
C ILE A 646 -4.62 17.35 -11.59
N HIS A 647 -5.35 18.26 -10.93
CA HIS A 647 -4.79 19.50 -10.40
C HIS A 647 -3.86 19.26 -9.21
N ASP A 648 -4.18 18.27 -8.36
CA ASP A 648 -3.30 17.90 -7.24
C ASP A 648 -2.03 17.21 -7.74
N GLU A 649 -2.14 16.32 -8.74
CA GLU A 649 -0.96 15.69 -9.36
C GLU A 649 -0.10 16.74 -10.08
N ARG A 650 -0.70 17.77 -10.69
CA ARG A 650 0.02 18.88 -11.31
C ARG A 650 0.75 19.75 -10.27
N ARG A 651 0.14 20.05 -9.13
CA ARG A 651 0.83 20.69 -7.99
C ARG A 651 2.01 19.86 -7.50
N LEU A 652 1.84 18.53 -7.42
CA LEU A 652 2.90 17.63 -7.00
C LEU A 652 4.08 17.62 -7.99
N PHE A 653 3.79 17.63 -9.29
CA PHE A 653 4.80 17.75 -10.33
C PHE A 653 5.52 19.12 -10.27
N TYR A 654 4.77 20.20 -10.09
CA TYR A 654 5.30 21.54 -9.84
C TYR A 654 6.25 21.60 -8.64
N VAL A 655 5.85 20.99 -7.52
CA VAL A 655 6.72 20.87 -6.33
C VAL A 655 8.01 20.14 -6.68
N SER A 656 7.94 19.01 -7.40
CA SER A 656 9.10 18.24 -7.80
C SER A 656 10.07 19.04 -8.67
N MET A 657 9.57 19.78 -9.67
CA MET A 657 10.38 20.64 -10.52
C MET A 657 11.11 21.74 -9.73
N THR A 658 10.42 22.37 -8.79
CA THR A 658 10.94 23.51 -8.00
C THR A 658 11.89 23.09 -6.88
N ARG A 659 12.25 21.79 -6.79
CA ARG A 659 13.33 21.32 -5.90
C ARG A 659 14.71 21.59 -6.48
N ALA A 660 14.81 21.74 -7.79
CA ALA A 660 16.06 21.96 -8.50
C ALA A 660 16.61 23.39 -8.33
N LYS A 661 17.90 23.50 -8.03
CA LYS A 661 18.64 24.77 -7.95
C LYS A 661 19.29 25.11 -9.30
N LYS A 662 20.02 24.17 -9.94
CA LYS A 662 20.82 24.36 -11.14
C LYS A 662 20.26 23.61 -12.34
N GLY A 663 20.06 22.30 -12.23
CA GLY A 663 19.67 21.45 -13.36
C GLY A 663 18.44 20.61 -13.06
N LEU A 664 17.56 20.52 -14.04
CA LEU A 664 16.35 19.69 -14.00
C LEU A 664 16.34 18.77 -15.22
N PHE A 665 16.19 17.48 -14.98
CA PHE A 665 16.07 16.43 -15.97
C PHE A 665 14.71 15.77 -15.79
N ILE A 666 13.99 15.57 -16.89
CA ILE A 666 12.70 14.89 -16.91
C ILE A 666 12.81 13.75 -17.92
N SER A 667 12.44 12.54 -17.53
CA SER A 667 12.54 11.38 -18.42
C SER A 667 11.25 10.55 -18.46
N SER A 668 10.99 9.97 -19.62
CA SER A 668 9.86 9.04 -19.85
C SER A 668 10.32 7.88 -20.72
N SER A 669 9.53 6.81 -20.75
CA SER A 669 9.80 5.67 -21.62
C SER A 669 8.52 5.21 -22.35
N LEU A 670 8.66 4.75 -23.61
CA LEU A 670 7.55 4.27 -24.44
C LEU A 670 7.06 2.90 -24.00
N THR A 671 7.93 2.10 -23.40
CA THR A 671 7.56 0.80 -22.85
C THR A 671 8.08 0.66 -21.41
N ASP A 672 7.31 -0.07 -20.59
CA ASP A 672 7.70 -0.36 -19.21
C ASP A 672 8.83 -1.43 -19.14
N TRP A 673 9.18 -1.84 -17.93
CA TRP A 673 10.22 -2.85 -17.69
C TRP A 673 9.99 -4.17 -18.46
N GLU A 674 8.74 -4.52 -18.74
CA GLU A 674 8.33 -5.75 -19.41
C GLU A 674 8.14 -5.60 -20.92
N GLY A 675 8.29 -4.39 -21.45
CA GLY A 675 8.05 -4.08 -22.86
C GLY A 675 6.59 -3.77 -23.19
N LYS A 676 5.74 -3.49 -22.18
CA LYS A 676 4.35 -3.07 -22.40
C LYS A 676 4.31 -1.59 -22.71
N GLU A 677 3.59 -1.22 -23.76
CA GLU A 677 3.42 0.18 -24.17
C GLU A 677 2.79 1.04 -23.07
N GLN A 678 3.28 2.26 -22.97
CA GLN A 678 2.78 3.28 -22.03
C GLN A 678 2.83 4.69 -22.66
N ASP A 679 1.87 5.54 -22.25
CA ASP A 679 1.77 6.90 -22.73
C ASP A 679 2.57 7.84 -21.81
N LYS A 680 3.27 8.81 -22.39
CA LYS A 680 3.87 9.89 -21.60
C LYS A 680 2.81 10.76 -20.94
N SER A 681 3.17 11.37 -19.82
CA SER A 681 2.28 12.26 -19.08
C SER A 681 1.98 13.54 -19.86
N GLN A 682 0.70 14.00 -19.82
CA GLN A 682 0.29 15.28 -20.37
C GLN A 682 1.06 16.45 -19.75
N PHE A 683 1.58 16.30 -18.53
CA PHE A 683 2.35 17.36 -17.87
C PHE A 683 3.58 17.80 -18.67
N ILE A 684 4.15 16.93 -19.50
CA ILE A 684 5.27 17.27 -20.38
C ILE A 684 4.82 18.24 -21.47
N SER A 685 3.63 18.04 -22.03
CA SER A 685 3.06 18.96 -23.06
C SER A 685 2.55 20.28 -22.48
N GLU A 686 2.35 20.37 -21.18
CA GLU A 686 1.96 21.58 -20.46
C GLU A 686 3.16 22.48 -20.09
N ILE A 687 4.39 21.97 -20.22
CA ILE A 687 5.62 22.75 -20.04
C ILE A 687 5.92 23.55 -21.33
N ALA A 688 6.27 24.81 -21.17
CA ALA A 688 6.61 25.69 -22.29
C ALA A 688 7.81 25.15 -23.07
N GLU A 689 7.66 24.91 -24.37
CA GLU A 689 8.67 24.29 -25.25
C GLU A 689 10.00 25.06 -25.26
N GLU A 690 9.97 26.38 -25.18
CA GLU A 690 11.17 27.22 -25.12
C GLU A 690 12.06 26.95 -23.93
N THR A 691 11.51 26.37 -22.83
CA THR A 691 12.26 26.02 -21.62
C THR A 691 12.85 24.62 -21.69
N LEU A 692 12.42 23.80 -22.67
CA LEU A 692 12.86 22.40 -22.83
C LEU A 692 14.01 22.28 -23.85
N GLU A 693 14.92 21.36 -23.58
CA GLU A 693 15.90 20.81 -24.51
C GLU A 693 15.64 19.32 -24.65
N ILE A 694 15.16 18.91 -25.82
CA ILE A 694 14.90 17.50 -26.11
C ILE A 694 16.23 16.84 -26.46
N ILE A 695 16.61 15.83 -25.70
CA ILE A 695 17.84 15.08 -25.91
C ILE A 695 17.53 13.80 -26.69
N ASP A 696 18.23 13.59 -27.79
CA ASP A 696 18.14 12.35 -28.57
C ASP A 696 18.79 11.20 -27.80
N THR A 697 18.03 10.15 -27.56
CA THR A 697 18.47 8.95 -26.80
C THR A 697 18.89 7.80 -27.70
N TYR A 698 18.72 7.91 -29.01
CA TYR A 698 18.90 6.81 -29.97
C TYR A 698 20.33 6.22 -29.97
N GLU A 699 21.37 7.07 -30.05
CA GLU A 699 22.76 6.57 -30.05
C GLU A 699 23.13 5.92 -28.70
N PHE A 700 22.65 6.48 -27.59
CA PHE A 700 22.85 5.89 -26.28
C PHE A 700 22.20 4.48 -26.18
N GLU A 701 20.96 4.34 -26.64
CA GLU A 701 20.24 3.07 -26.63
C GLU A 701 20.93 2.01 -27.50
N LYS A 702 21.42 2.42 -28.68
CA LYS A 702 22.15 1.56 -29.61
C LYS A 702 23.46 1.05 -29.03
N GLU A 703 24.24 1.90 -28.36
CA GLU A 703 25.47 1.50 -27.69
C GLU A 703 25.21 0.54 -26.52
N HIS A 704 24.06 0.72 -25.83
CA HIS A 704 23.74 -0.03 -24.62
C HIS A 704 22.78 -1.20 -24.83
N ILE A 705 22.44 -1.57 -26.06
CA ILE A 705 21.50 -2.67 -26.35
C ILE A 705 21.98 -4.01 -25.77
N ASN A 706 23.28 -4.27 -25.80
CA ASN A 706 23.89 -5.46 -25.21
C ASN A 706 23.95 -5.38 -23.67
N SER A 707 23.95 -4.18 -23.10
CA SER A 707 23.96 -3.96 -21.65
C SER A 707 22.61 -4.28 -21.02
N LEU A 708 21.53 -4.33 -21.79
CA LEU A 708 20.24 -4.85 -21.31
C LEU A 708 20.34 -6.30 -20.85
N ALA A 709 21.28 -7.06 -21.40
CA ALA A 709 21.57 -8.43 -20.94
C ALA A 709 22.10 -8.45 -19.49
N LEU A 710 22.76 -7.39 -19.01
CA LEU A 710 23.26 -7.27 -17.63
C LEU A 710 22.14 -7.21 -16.61
N PHE A 711 20.96 -6.67 -16.96
CA PHE A 711 19.77 -6.70 -16.07
C PHE A 711 19.19 -8.11 -15.89
N ILE A 712 19.63 -9.04 -16.75
CA ILE A 712 19.16 -10.42 -16.77
C ILE A 712 20.05 -11.34 -15.93
N THR A 713 21.29 -10.92 -15.58
CA THR A 713 22.36 -11.82 -15.13
C THR A 713 22.82 -11.66 -13.67
N HIS A 714 22.07 -11.06 -12.76
CA HIS A 714 22.43 -11.08 -11.35
C HIS A 714 21.61 -12.05 -10.50
N THR A 715 22.00 -13.31 -10.60
CA THR A 715 21.90 -14.30 -9.53
C THR A 715 23.18 -15.10 -9.53
N ASP A 716 24.25 -14.54 -9.00
CA ASP A 716 25.47 -15.27 -8.71
C ASP A 716 25.70 -15.29 -7.21
N SER A 717 25.28 -16.38 -6.56
CA SER A 717 25.98 -16.98 -5.43
C SER A 717 25.46 -18.36 -5.00
N ASN A 718 24.32 -18.87 -5.50
CA ASN A 718 23.95 -20.26 -5.23
C ASN A 718 23.63 -21.01 -6.52
N LYS A 719 24.68 -21.51 -7.17
CA LYS A 719 24.61 -22.26 -8.45
C LYS A 719 23.74 -23.50 -8.42
N SER A 720 23.33 -23.99 -7.25
CA SER A 720 22.72 -25.30 -7.09
C SER A 720 21.21 -25.36 -7.35
N LEU A 721 20.40 -24.48 -6.75
CA LEU A 721 18.95 -24.54 -6.83
C LEU A 721 18.39 -24.15 -8.21
N PHE A 722 19.15 -23.37 -8.97
CA PHE A 722 18.77 -22.83 -10.28
C PHE A 722 19.52 -23.53 -11.44
N ASP A 723 20.07 -24.74 -11.19
CA ASP A 723 20.70 -25.55 -12.22
C ASP A 723 19.67 -25.99 -13.26
N LYS A 724 19.93 -25.67 -14.53
CA LYS A 724 18.98 -25.89 -15.63
C LYS A 724 18.70 -27.37 -15.87
N GLU A 725 19.72 -28.22 -15.82
CA GLU A 725 19.57 -29.65 -16.07
C GLU A 725 18.80 -30.32 -14.95
N TYR A 726 19.04 -29.88 -13.70
CA TYR A 726 18.26 -30.35 -12.54
C TYR A 726 16.79 -29.99 -12.64
N LEU A 727 16.47 -28.71 -12.97
CA LEU A 727 15.09 -28.26 -13.11
C LEU A 727 14.38 -28.89 -14.30
N LYS A 728 15.09 -29.11 -15.42
CA LYS A 728 14.58 -29.87 -16.57
C LYS A 728 14.23 -31.30 -16.16
N LYS A 729 15.09 -31.96 -15.42
CA LYS A 729 14.84 -33.31 -14.89
C LYS A 729 13.60 -33.32 -13.99
N LEU A 730 13.50 -32.42 -13.02
CA LEU A 730 12.33 -32.28 -12.16
C LEU A 730 11.04 -32.05 -12.95
N PHE A 731 11.11 -31.24 -14.01
CA PHE A 731 9.96 -30.97 -14.87
C PHE A 731 9.48 -32.22 -15.62
N LEU A 732 10.39 -32.99 -16.21
CA LEU A 732 10.07 -34.19 -16.98
C LEU A 732 9.54 -35.34 -16.09
N GLU A 733 9.92 -35.38 -14.81
CA GLU A 733 9.41 -36.35 -13.86
C GLU A 733 8.01 -36.03 -13.33
N LYS A 734 7.50 -34.82 -13.55
CA LYS A 734 6.20 -34.35 -13.04
C LYS A 734 5.18 -34.15 -14.16
N ASN A 735 3.93 -34.46 -13.84
CA ASN A 735 2.84 -34.20 -14.78
C ASN A 735 2.44 -32.72 -14.73
N LEU A 736 2.24 -32.11 -15.88
CA LEU A 736 1.67 -30.77 -15.98
C LEU A 736 0.14 -30.84 -15.79
N ASN A 737 -0.37 -30.13 -14.80
CA ASN A 737 -1.81 -29.98 -14.59
C ASN A 737 -2.23 -28.51 -14.72
N VAL A 738 -3.53 -28.24 -14.75
CA VAL A 738 -4.05 -26.88 -14.94
C VAL A 738 -3.64 -25.92 -13.83
N THR A 739 -3.50 -26.40 -12.60
CA THR A 739 -3.02 -25.57 -11.47
C THR A 739 -1.56 -25.15 -11.69
N ALA A 740 -0.73 -26.07 -12.18
CA ALA A 740 0.67 -25.78 -12.54
C ALA A 740 0.75 -24.79 -13.71
N LEU A 741 -0.09 -24.95 -14.72
CA LEU A 741 -0.24 -24.03 -15.85
C LEU A 741 -0.62 -22.64 -15.36
N ASN A 742 -1.67 -22.51 -14.54
CA ASN A 742 -2.13 -21.25 -13.98
C ASN A 742 -1.08 -20.61 -13.06
N ASN A 743 -0.39 -21.39 -12.22
CA ASN A 743 0.69 -20.88 -11.37
C ASN A 743 1.85 -20.30 -12.19
N TYR A 744 2.18 -20.94 -13.32
CA TYR A 744 3.23 -20.42 -14.21
C TYR A 744 2.83 -19.10 -14.86
N LEU A 745 1.63 -19.03 -15.41
CA LEU A 745 1.11 -17.81 -16.04
C LEU A 745 0.91 -16.66 -15.04
N ASP A 746 0.59 -16.99 -13.80
CA ASP A 746 0.51 -16.05 -12.70
C ASP A 746 1.91 -15.51 -12.28
N CYS A 747 2.87 -16.41 -12.12
CA CYS A 747 4.25 -16.12 -11.81
C CYS A 747 5.14 -17.34 -12.08
N PRO A 748 6.10 -17.30 -13.01
CA PRO A 748 7.01 -18.43 -13.30
C PRO A 748 7.79 -18.88 -12.06
N ILE A 749 8.12 -17.96 -11.14
CA ILE A 749 8.83 -18.28 -9.90
C ILE A 749 7.89 -18.95 -8.87
N LYS A 750 6.61 -18.61 -8.85
CA LYS A 750 5.60 -19.34 -8.08
C LYS A 750 5.50 -20.80 -8.54
N TYR A 751 5.52 -21.03 -9.85
CA TYR A 751 5.57 -22.37 -10.43
C TYR A 751 6.80 -23.14 -9.97
N LEU A 752 8.00 -22.52 -9.99
CA LEU A 752 9.23 -23.12 -9.49
C LEU A 752 9.04 -23.65 -8.06
N PHE A 753 8.66 -22.78 -7.13
CA PHE A 753 8.56 -23.17 -5.72
C PHE A 753 7.38 -24.06 -5.39
N ARG A 754 6.21 -23.84 -6.02
CA ARG A 754 4.99 -24.59 -5.72
C ARG A 754 4.88 -25.90 -6.45
N ASN A 755 5.32 -25.98 -7.71
CA ASN A 755 5.11 -27.12 -8.56
C ASN A 755 6.38 -27.97 -8.79
N LEU A 756 7.54 -27.34 -8.97
CA LEU A 756 8.79 -28.07 -9.15
C LEU A 756 9.43 -28.45 -7.81
N ILE A 757 9.67 -27.49 -6.91
CA ILE A 757 10.27 -27.72 -5.59
C ILE A 757 9.24 -28.25 -4.58
N GLN A 758 7.94 -27.97 -4.81
CA GLN A 758 6.82 -28.41 -3.97
C GLN A 758 6.92 -27.93 -2.51
N LEU A 759 7.24 -26.63 -2.33
CA LEU A 759 7.16 -26.00 -1.01
C LEU A 759 5.78 -26.23 -0.39
N PRO A 760 5.70 -26.69 0.87
CA PRO A 760 4.44 -26.78 1.59
C PRO A 760 3.68 -25.45 1.55
N SER A 761 2.36 -25.51 1.40
CA SER A 761 1.52 -24.31 1.42
C SER A 761 0.95 -24.07 2.80
N ASP A 762 0.72 -22.81 3.15
CA ASP A 762 -0.25 -22.50 4.19
C ASP A 762 -1.63 -22.97 3.71
N TYR A 763 -2.32 -23.73 4.52
CA TYR A 763 -3.72 -24.02 4.30
C TYR A 763 -4.51 -22.72 4.50
N SER A 764 -5.04 -22.16 3.40
CA SER A 764 -6.02 -21.09 3.56
C SER A 764 -7.36 -21.71 4.00
N GLU A 765 -8.05 -21.04 4.91
CA GLU A 765 -9.39 -21.45 5.37
C GLU A 765 -10.35 -21.70 4.19
N SER A 766 -10.23 -20.89 3.14
CA SER A 766 -11.07 -21.00 1.95
C SER A 766 -10.78 -22.24 1.12
N LEU A 767 -9.51 -22.69 1.03
CA LEU A 767 -9.15 -23.92 0.34
C LEU A 767 -9.67 -25.13 1.12
N LEU A 768 -9.43 -25.18 2.44
CA LEU A 768 -9.94 -26.23 3.29
C LEU A 768 -11.48 -26.34 3.23
N PHE A 769 -12.17 -25.20 3.22
CA PHE A 769 -13.62 -25.17 3.06
C PHE A 769 -14.05 -25.68 1.68
N GLY A 770 -13.31 -25.32 0.62
CA GLY A 770 -13.51 -25.84 -0.72
C GLY A 770 -13.44 -27.37 -0.76
N ASP A 771 -12.35 -27.93 -0.24
CA ASP A 771 -12.14 -29.36 -0.18
C ASP A 771 -13.28 -30.09 0.57
N LEU A 772 -13.75 -29.53 1.71
CA LEU A 772 -14.86 -30.11 2.46
C LEU A 772 -16.19 -30.15 1.69
N ILE A 773 -16.47 -29.14 0.88
CA ILE A 773 -17.67 -29.12 0.01
C ILE A 773 -17.54 -30.15 -1.11
N HIS A 774 -16.38 -30.22 -1.78
CA HIS A 774 -16.12 -31.24 -2.84
C HIS A 774 -16.24 -32.65 -2.27
N ASP A 775 -15.58 -32.96 -1.17
CA ASP A 775 -15.65 -34.27 -0.50
C ASP A 775 -17.09 -34.63 -0.06
N SER A 776 -17.88 -33.61 0.33
CA SER A 776 -19.28 -33.82 0.72
C SER A 776 -20.14 -34.21 -0.48
N LEU A 777 -19.99 -33.54 -1.60
CA LEU A 777 -20.72 -33.85 -2.83
C LEU A 777 -20.26 -35.19 -3.43
N GLU A 778 -18.96 -35.46 -3.46
CA GLU A 778 -18.41 -36.75 -3.90
C GLU A 778 -19.05 -37.92 -3.13
N LYS A 779 -18.94 -37.90 -1.79
CA LYS A 779 -19.49 -38.94 -0.93
C LYS A 779 -21.00 -39.09 -1.08
N PHE A 780 -21.71 -37.97 -1.17
CA PHE A 780 -23.15 -37.98 -1.37
C PHE A 780 -23.56 -38.69 -2.67
N PHE A 781 -22.90 -38.41 -3.79
CA PHE A 781 -23.19 -39.06 -5.07
C PHE A 781 -22.72 -40.52 -5.10
N GLU A 782 -21.58 -40.85 -4.48
CA GLU A 782 -21.12 -42.22 -4.36
C GLU A 782 -22.11 -43.10 -3.57
N GLU A 783 -22.56 -42.61 -2.42
CA GLU A 783 -23.56 -43.32 -1.62
C GLU A 783 -24.92 -43.40 -2.33
N SER A 784 -25.30 -42.37 -3.05
CA SER A 784 -26.54 -42.37 -3.87
C SER A 784 -26.47 -43.45 -4.98
N LYS A 785 -25.31 -43.57 -5.64
CA LYS A 785 -25.09 -44.64 -6.67
C LYS A 785 -25.16 -46.02 -6.06
N LYS A 786 -24.51 -46.24 -4.91
CA LYS A 786 -24.58 -47.55 -4.19
C LYS A 786 -26.00 -47.92 -3.83
N ASN A 787 -26.81 -46.95 -3.43
CA ASN A 787 -28.23 -47.17 -3.08
C ASN A 787 -29.17 -47.17 -4.30
N LYS A 788 -28.65 -46.91 -5.50
CA LYS A 788 -29.43 -46.74 -6.76
C LYS A 788 -30.57 -45.72 -6.64
N LYS A 789 -30.44 -44.79 -5.72
CA LYS A 789 -31.43 -43.74 -5.44
C LYS A 789 -30.73 -42.53 -4.85
N LEU A 790 -31.15 -41.34 -5.31
CA LEU A 790 -30.64 -40.08 -4.76
C LEU A 790 -30.98 -40.00 -3.25
N LEU A 791 -29.94 -39.73 -2.45
CA LEU A 791 -30.08 -39.54 -1.02
C LEU A 791 -30.81 -38.23 -0.71
N THR A 792 -31.26 -38.09 0.53
CA THR A 792 -32.01 -36.91 1.00
C THR A 792 -31.07 -35.74 1.34
N LYS A 793 -31.62 -34.52 1.37
CA LYS A 793 -30.92 -33.31 1.82
C LYS A 793 -30.24 -33.51 3.18
N ASN A 794 -30.97 -34.11 4.14
CA ASN A 794 -30.44 -34.37 5.46
C ASN A 794 -29.21 -35.32 5.45
N SER A 795 -29.15 -36.24 4.48
CA SER A 795 -27.99 -37.10 4.30
C SER A 795 -26.77 -36.31 3.84
N LEU A 796 -26.91 -35.37 2.88
CA LEU A 796 -25.84 -34.49 2.42
C LEU A 796 -25.30 -33.62 3.56
N ILE A 797 -26.20 -33.00 4.33
CA ILE A 797 -25.79 -32.15 5.46
C ILE A 797 -25.11 -32.99 6.56
N LYS A 798 -25.55 -34.21 6.80
CA LYS A 798 -24.90 -35.11 7.76
C LYS A 798 -23.48 -35.47 7.32
N ILE A 799 -23.26 -35.74 6.03
CA ILE A 799 -21.94 -36.00 5.46
C ILE A 799 -21.03 -34.80 5.69
N PHE A 800 -21.49 -33.59 5.35
CA PHE A 800 -20.72 -32.34 5.56
C PHE A 800 -20.36 -32.12 7.03
N LYS A 801 -21.33 -32.26 7.95
CA LYS A 801 -21.09 -32.10 9.40
C LYS A 801 -20.03 -33.06 9.90
N ASN A 802 -20.06 -34.30 9.47
CA ASN A 802 -19.06 -35.31 9.86
C ASN A 802 -17.67 -34.99 9.30
N LEU A 803 -17.57 -34.32 8.15
CA LEU A 803 -16.29 -33.93 7.54
C LEU A 803 -15.69 -32.70 8.23
N ILE A 804 -16.51 -31.68 8.49
CA ILE A 804 -16.02 -30.45 9.15
C ILE A 804 -15.61 -30.70 10.60
N GLU A 805 -16.28 -31.61 11.33
CA GLU A 805 -15.86 -32.02 12.68
C GLU A 805 -14.46 -32.63 12.72
N LYS A 806 -14.03 -33.27 11.62
CA LYS A 806 -12.70 -33.90 11.51
C LYS A 806 -11.66 -32.93 10.91
N SER A 807 -12.06 -31.75 10.52
CA SER A 807 -11.17 -30.75 9.94
C SER A 807 -10.36 -30.00 11.01
N SER A 808 -9.44 -29.15 10.56
CA SER A 808 -8.64 -28.29 11.43
C SER A 808 -9.34 -27.00 11.86
N PHE A 809 -10.59 -26.77 11.49
CA PHE A 809 -11.36 -25.63 11.98
C PHE A 809 -11.68 -25.74 13.47
N TYR A 810 -11.58 -24.62 14.19
CA TYR A 810 -11.90 -24.55 15.63
C TYR A 810 -12.50 -23.21 16.05
N GLY A 811 -13.23 -23.20 17.18
CA GLY A 811 -13.81 -22.00 17.76
C GLY A 811 -14.78 -21.28 16.80
N LYS A 812 -14.66 -19.95 16.71
CA LYS A 812 -15.53 -19.11 15.88
C LYS A 812 -15.43 -19.41 14.38
N GLU A 813 -14.28 -19.89 13.91
CA GLU A 813 -14.08 -20.28 12.51
C GLU A 813 -14.90 -21.52 12.17
N TYR A 814 -14.87 -22.52 13.05
CA TYR A 814 -15.67 -23.73 12.91
C TYR A 814 -17.17 -23.38 12.82
N GLU A 815 -17.69 -22.55 13.74
CA GLU A 815 -19.10 -22.14 13.74
C GLU A 815 -19.46 -21.42 12.42
N ARG A 816 -18.62 -20.47 11.99
CA ARG A 816 -18.84 -19.71 10.74
C ARG A 816 -18.88 -20.59 9.49
N TYR A 817 -17.93 -21.53 9.35
CA TYR A 817 -17.87 -22.39 8.18
C TYR A 817 -18.88 -23.54 8.23
N LEU A 818 -19.27 -24.00 9.44
CA LEU A 818 -20.37 -24.94 9.62
C LEU A 818 -21.71 -24.33 9.16
N GLU A 819 -22.02 -23.11 9.57
CA GLU A 819 -23.24 -22.39 9.17
C GLU A 819 -23.23 -22.13 7.66
N ARG A 820 -22.14 -21.55 7.14
CA ARG A 820 -21.99 -21.24 5.70
C ARG A 820 -22.12 -22.47 4.82
N GLY A 821 -21.48 -23.57 5.17
CA GLY A 821 -21.52 -24.80 4.37
C GLY A 821 -22.87 -25.51 4.44
N THR A 822 -23.52 -25.47 5.62
CA THR A 822 -24.86 -26.02 5.77
C THR A 822 -25.87 -25.25 4.91
N GLU A 823 -25.89 -23.93 4.98
CA GLU A 823 -26.76 -23.07 4.17
C GLU A 823 -26.53 -23.30 2.68
N ALA A 824 -25.26 -23.26 2.25
CA ALA A 824 -24.90 -23.43 0.85
C ALA A 824 -25.37 -24.78 0.29
N LEU A 825 -25.11 -25.89 0.99
CA LEU A 825 -25.49 -27.23 0.53
C LEU A 825 -26.98 -27.51 0.60
N GLU A 826 -27.71 -26.94 1.59
CA GLU A 826 -29.17 -27.02 1.64
C GLU A 826 -29.82 -26.33 0.45
N GLU A 827 -29.42 -25.08 0.17
CA GLU A 827 -29.94 -24.30 -0.96
C GLU A 827 -29.59 -24.92 -2.31
N TYR A 828 -28.34 -25.42 -2.44
CA TYR A 828 -27.86 -26.09 -3.65
C TYR A 828 -28.62 -27.38 -3.93
N TYR A 829 -28.87 -28.18 -2.89
CA TYR A 829 -29.72 -29.39 -2.99
C TYR A 829 -31.14 -29.03 -3.44
N ASP A 830 -31.77 -28.06 -2.78
CA ASP A 830 -33.16 -27.68 -3.09
C ASP A 830 -33.32 -27.19 -4.53
N GLN A 831 -32.30 -26.52 -5.09
CA GLN A 831 -32.29 -26.06 -6.47
C GLN A 831 -32.16 -27.19 -7.48
N TYR A 832 -31.24 -28.14 -7.26
CA TYR A 832 -30.79 -29.05 -8.32
C TYR A 832 -31.18 -30.52 -8.13
N ASN A 833 -31.74 -30.95 -7.01
CA ASN A 833 -32.00 -32.37 -6.72
C ASN A 833 -32.89 -33.07 -7.75
N LYS A 834 -33.75 -32.34 -8.45
CA LYS A 834 -34.66 -32.90 -9.50
C LYS A 834 -33.95 -33.17 -10.81
N ASP A 835 -32.86 -32.47 -11.07
CA ASP A 835 -32.10 -32.50 -12.30
C ASP A 835 -30.88 -33.43 -12.23
N TRP A 836 -30.56 -33.92 -11.03
CA TRP A 836 -29.40 -34.76 -10.80
C TRP A 836 -29.56 -36.17 -11.36
N SER A 837 -28.65 -36.53 -12.23
CA SER A 837 -28.51 -37.91 -12.73
C SER A 837 -27.57 -38.72 -11.82
N LEU A 838 -27.79 -40.03 -11.75
CA LEU A 838 -26.85 -40.99 -11.17
C LEU A 838 -25.94 -41.63 -12.22
N ASN A 839 -26.13 -41.28 -13.50
CA ASN A 839 -25.26 -41.72 -14.60
C ASN A 839 -24.05 -40.80 -14.71
N ILE A 840 -23.18 -40.92 -13.72
CA ILE A 840 -22.06 -39.99 -13.50
C ILE A 840 -20.79 -40.74 -13.11
N GLU A 841 -19.62 -40.15 -13.34
CA GLU A 841 -18.35 -40.46 -12.66
C GLU A 841 -17.90 -39.25 -11.88
N ASN A 842 -17.52 -39.46 -10.61
CA ASN A 842 -16.97 -38.40 -9.74
C ASN A 842 -15.47 -38.57 -9.62
N GLU A 843 -14.75 -37.44 -9.40
CA GLU A 843 -13.35 -37.38 -9.06
C GLU A 843 -12.45 -38.20 -9.95
N LYS A 844 -12.75 -38.19 -11.26
CA LYS A 844 -12.02 -38.94 -12.25
C LYS A 844 -10.62 -38.40 -12.46
N HIS A 845 -9.61 -39.16 -12.07
CA HIS A 845 -8.23 -38.85 -12.36
C HIS A 845 -7.84 -39.33 -13.77
N ILE A 846 -7.34 -38.41 -14.58
CA ILE A 846 -6.85 -38.70 -15.95
C ILE A 846 -5.39 -38.31 -16.02
N ASN A 847 -4.57 -39.20 -16.56
CA ASN A 847 -3.16 -38.96 -16.87
C ASN A 847 -2.89 -39.45 -18.28
N ARG A 848 -2.24 -38.64 -19.13
CA ARG A 848 -1.95 -38.97 -20.52
C ARG A 848 -0.75 -38.29 -21.11
N GLU A 849 -0.17 -38.86 -22.13
CA GLU A 849 0.83 -38.21 -22.96
C GLU A 849 0.20 -37.09 -23.79
N PHE A 850 0.91 -36.00 -23.91
CA PHE A 850 0.58 -34.85 -24.76
C PHE A 850 1.76 -34.56 -25.67
N GLU A 851 1.50 -34.56 -26.99
CA GLU A 851 2.50 -34.28 -28.01
C GLU A 851 2.62 -32.76 -28.23
N LEU A 852 3.85 -32.27 -28.16
CA LEU A 852 4.20 -30.87 -28.39
C LEU A 852 4.39 -30.59 -29.88
N GLU A 853 4.39 -29.31 -30.24
CA GLU A 853 4.61 -28.89 -31.65
C GLU A 853 5.96 -29.33 -32.23
N ASN A 854 6.96 -29.57 -31.39
CA ASN A 854 8.28 -30.07 -31.81
C ASN A 854 8.39 -31.61 -31.85
N GLY A 855 7.29 -32.33 -31.61
CA GLY A 855 7.24 -33.80 -31.57
C GLY A 855 7.68 -34.44 -30.24
N GLU A 856 8.13 -33.65 -29.26
CA GLU A 856 8.40 -34.17 -27.91
C GLU A 856 7.11 -34.47 -27.16
N LYS A 857 7.15 -35.36 -26.18
CA LYS A 857 5.98 -35.76 -25.39
C LYS A 857 6.19 -35.40 -23.91
N ILE A 858 5.15 -34.90 -23.30
CA ILE A 858 5.07 -34.66 -21.84
C ILE A 858 3.84 -35.33 -21.26
N ASN A 859 3.82 -35.56 -19.95
CA ASN A 859 2.61 -36.06 -19.29
C ASN A 859 1.77 -34.88 -18.79
N ILE A 860 0.49 -34.88 -19.12
CA ILE A 860 -0.50 -33.96 -18.56
C ILE A 860 -1.50 -34.75 -17.72
N SER A 861 -1.96 -34.16 -16.63
CA SER A 861 -2.90 -34.78 -15.69
C SER A 861 -3.94 -33.83 -15.15
N GLY A 862 -5.08 -34.36 -14.72
CA GLY A 862 -6.12 -33.60 -14.04
C GLY A 862 -7.10 -34.51 -13.32
N ARG A 863 -7.80 -33.91 -12.35
CA ARG A 863 -8.92 -34.55 -11.63
C ARG A 863 -10.19 -33.79 -12.01
N LEU A 864 -11.18 -34.46 -12.55
CA LEU A 864 -12.46 -33.90 -12.93
C LEU A 864 -13.48 -34.22 -11.83
N ASP A 865 -14.10 -33.22 -11.28
CA ASP A 865 -14.98 -33.36 -10.09
C ASP A 865 -16.21 -34.23 -10.44
N LYS A 866 -16.85 -33.97 -11.59
CA LYS A 866 -18.00 -34.76 -12.05
C LYS A 866 -18.06 -34.84 -13.58
N ILE A 867 -18.24 -36.05 -14.10
CA ILE A 867 -18.56 -36.32 -15.50
C ILE A 867 -19.98 -36.86 -15.55
N GLU A 868 -20.85 -36.25 -16.31
CA GLU A 868 -22.23 -36.62 -16.45
C GLU A 868 -22.47 -37.17 -17.83
N PHE A 869 -22.93 -38.43 -17.93
CA PHE A 869 -23.22 -39.10 -19.18
C PHE A 869 -24.66 -38.80 -19.62
N LEU A 870 -24.82 -38.14 -20.76
CA LEU A 870 -26.12 -37.71 -21.26
C LEU A 870 -26.86 -38.81 -22.00
N ASP A 871 -26.13 -39.67 -22.70
CA ASP A 871 -26.71 -40.73 -23.52
C ASP A 871 -26.46 -42.11 -22.88
N SER A 872 -25.31 -42.73 -23.10
CA SER A 872 -24.92 -44.03 -22.57
C SER A 872 -23.62 -43.92 -21.78
N PRO A 873 -23.39 -44.74 -20.73
CA PRO A 873 -22.09 -44.78 -20.06
C PRO A 873 -20.98 -45.43 -20.89
N LEU A 874 -21.30 -45.95 -22.07
CA LEU A 874 -20.36 -46.62 -22.97
C LEU A 874 -19.93 -45.75 -24.17
N GLU A 875 -20.83 -44.88 -24.64
CA GLU A 875 -20.58 -43.95 -25.74
C GLU A 875 -21.62 -42.86 -25.77
N GLY A 876 -21.31 -41.69 -26.36
CA GLY A 876 -22.25 -40.61 -26.55
C GLY A 876 -21.72 -39.25 -26.08
N ARG A 877 -22.61 -38.43 -25.55
CA ARG A 877 -22.29 -37.07 -25.07
C ARG A 877 -22.10 -37.02 -23.55
N ILE A 878 -21.16 -36.18 -23.13
CA ILE A 878 -20.92 -35.94 -21.71
C ILE A 878 -20.92 -34.45 -21.40
N ASN A 879 -21.23 -34.10 -20.12
CA ASN A 879 -20.93 -32.82 -19.53
C ASN A 879 -19.79 -32.98 -18.51
N ILE A 880 -18.85 -32.05 -18.51
CA ILE A 880 -17.82 -31.93 -17.48
C ILE A 880 -18.24 -30.84 -16.55
N ILE A 881 -18.30 -31.13 -15.25
CA ILE A 881 -18.71 -30.19 -14.19
C ILE A 881 -17.60 -30.09 -13.14
N ASP A 882 -17.23 -28.86 -12.79
CA ASP A 882 -16.24 -28.55 -11.77
C ASP A 882 -16.91 -27.64 -10.72
N TYR A 883 -16.90 -28.04 -9.47
CA TYR A 883 -17.56 -27.34 -8.38
C TYR A 883 -16.73 -26.16 -7.90
N LYS A 884 -17.40 -25.07 -7.52
CA LYS A 884 -16.76 -23.88 -6.97
C LYS A 884 -17.48 -23.40 -5.72
N THR A 885 -16.73 -23.20 -4.64
CA THR A 885 -17.22 -22.71 -3.34
C THR A 885 -17.18 -21.19 -3.20
N GLY A 886 -17.09 -20.48 -4.31
CA GLY A 886 -17.16 -19.02 -4.35
C GLY A 886 -18.49 -18.55 -4.90
N LYS A 887 -18.70 -17.23 -4.88
CA LYS A 887 -19.86 -16.63 -5.53
C LYS A 887 -19.69 -16.62 -7.04
N PRO A 888 -20.78 -16.78 -7.80
CA PRO A 888 -20.78 -16.63 -9.25
C PRO A 888 -20.17 -15.31 -9.72
N PHE A 889 -19.72 -15.26 -10.98
CA PHE A 889 -19.12 -14.08 -11.56
C PHE A 889 -20.00 -12.83 -11.41
N SER A 890 -19.37 -11.72 -11.07
CA SER A 890 -20.01 -10.40 -11.11
C SER A 890 -19.30 -9.52 -12.14
N ASP A 891 -19.88 -8.38 -12.49
CA ASP A 891 -19.24 -7.38 -13.36
C ASP A 891 -17.88 -6.89 -12.82
N LYS A 892 -17.64 -7.08 -11.52
CA LYS A 892 -16.39 -6.74 -10.83
C LYS A 892 -15.36 -7.87 -10.78
N THR A 893 -15.70 -9.08 -11.26
CA THR A 893 -14.75 -10.18 -11.30
C THR A 893 -13.60 -9.83 -12.25
N LYS A 894 -12.37 -9.92 -11.76
CA LYS A 894 -11.18 -9.57 -12.56
C LYS A 894 -11.12 -10.42 -13.83
N LYS A 895 -10.76 -9.80 -14.94
CA LYS A 895 -10.61 -10.49 -16.24
C LYS A 895 -9.68 -11.71 -16.14
N GLU A 896 -8.57 -11.56 -15.44
CA GLU A 896 -7.57 -12.61 -15.20
C GLU A 896 -8.16 -13.85 -14.48
N GLU A 897 -9.04 -13.65 -13.51
CA GLU A 897 -9.71 -14.73 -12.79
C GLU A 897 -10.66 -15.50 -13.70
N ARG A 898 -11.41 -14.80 -14.56
CA ARG A 898 -12.28 -15.43 -15.56
C ARG A 898 -11.48 -16.24 -16.57
N GLU A 899 -10.36 -15.71 -17.04
CA GLU A 899 -9.46 -16.40 -17.98
C GLU A 899 -8.87 -17.67 -17.36
N ASN A 900 -8.43 -17.63 -16.11
CA ASN A 900 -7.91 -18.79 -15.38
C ASN A 900 -8.96 -19.92 -15.26
N LEU A 901 -10.20 -19.57 -14.96
CA LEU A 901 -11.28 -20.53 -14.81
C LEU A 901 -11.75 -21.06 -16.17
N LYS A 902 -11.78 -20.24 -17.22
CA LYS A 902 -12.03 -20.67 -18.59
C LYS A 902 -10.97 -21.68 -19.06
N ARG A 903 -9.69 -21.35 -18.80
CA ARG A 903 -8.56 -22.23 -19.11
C ARG A 903 -8.68 -23.59 -18.43
N GLN A 904 -9.17 -23.64 -17.19
CA GLN A 904 -9.42 -24.90 -16.48
C GLN A 904 -10.39 -25.81 -17.25
N LEU A 905 -11.51 -25.27 -17.70
CA LEU A 905 -12.49 -26.04 -18.46
C LEU A 905 -11.94 -26.52 -19.82
N VAL A 906 -11.20 -25.66 -20.52
CA VAL A 906 -10.53 -26.01 -21.78
C VAL A 906 -9.46 -27.11 -21.58
N PHE A 907 -8.69 -27.01 -20.49
CA PHE A 907 -7.69 -28.02 -20.14
C PHE A 907 -8.32 -29.37 -19.83
N TYR A 908 -9.46 -29.41 -19.17
CA TYR A 908 -10.23 -30.65 -18.94
C TYR A 908 -10.79 -31.23 -20.24
N HIS A 909 -11.20 -30.38 -21.18
CA HIS A 909 -11.57 -30.81 -22.50
C HIS A 909 -10.39 -31.48 -23.22
N ILE A 910 -9.22 -30.88 -23.25
CA ILE A 910 -8.00 -31.45 -23.83
C ILE A 910 -7.62 -32.76 -23.15
N LEU A 911 -7.75 -32.91 -21.85
CA LEU A 911 -7.48 -34.15 -21.13
C LEU A 911 -8.40 -35.26 -21.53
N TYR A 912 -9.68 -34.99 -21.68
CA TYR A 912 -10.70 -36.01 -21.93
C TYR A 912 -10.80 -36.41 -23.40
N GLU A 913 -10.54 -35.51 -24.35
CA GLU A 913 -10.71 -35.66 -25.78
C GLU A 913 -10.15 -36.97 -26.34
N ASN A 914 -8.98 -37.42 -25.90
CA ASN A 914 -8.35 -38.67 -26.35
C ASN A 914 -8.35 -39.80 -25.30
N TYR A 915 -8.88 -39.54 -24.09
CA TYR A 915 -8.92 -40.54 -23.02
C TYR A 915 -9.88 -41.67 -23.34
N ALA A 916 -11.02 -41.35 -23.93
CA ALA A 916 -12.11 -42.29 -24.18
C ALA A 916 -12.09 -42.88 -25.61
N GLU A 917 -10.94 -42.92 -26.28
CA GLU A 917 -10.81 -43.50 -27.65
C GLU A 917 -11.87 -42.99 -28.63
N ASN A 918 -12.25 -41.70 -28.57
CA ASN A 918 -13.29 -41.03 -29.35
C ASN A 918 -14.71 -41.61 -29.19
N LYS A 919 -14.99 -42.37 -28.14
CA LYS A 919 -16.33 -42.91 -27.83
C LYS A 919 -17.28 -41.83 -27.30
N PHE A 920 -16.73 -40.75 -26.75
CA PHE A 920 -17.50 -39.66 -26.15
C PHE A 920 -17.16 -38.32 -26.80
N SER A 921 -18.17 -37.49 -26.97
CA SER A 921 -18.05 -36.11 -27.35
C SER A 921 -18.44 -35.23 -26.13
N ILE A 922 -17.63 -34.17 -25.82
CA ILE A 922 -17.92 -33.26 -24.75
C ILE A 922 -18.96 -32.27 -25.25
N ASN A 923 -20.15 -32.28 -24.63
CA ASN A 923 -21.26 -31.40 -24.97
C ASN A 923 -21.04 -30.02 -24.31
N LYS A 924 -20.77 -30.00 -23.01
CA LYS A 924 -20.55 -28.75 -22.23
C LYS A 924 -19.51 -28.95 -21.12
N ALA A 925 -18.79 -27.88 -20.84
CA ALA A 925 -17.93 -27.76 -19.66
C ALA A 925 -18.44 -26.62 -18.75
N THR A 926 -18.69 -26.92 -17.48
CA THR A 926 -19.40 -26.03 -16.56
C THR A 926 -18.64 -25.88 -15.27
N LEU A 927 -18.48 -24.63 -14.82
CA LEU A 927 -18.16 -24.32 -13.42
C LEU A 927 -19.48 -24.14 -12.68
N ASP A 928 -19.71 -24.99 -11.70
CA ASP A 928 -20.94 -24.98 -10.93
C ASP A 928 -20.72 -24.40 -9.52
N PHE A 929 -21.30 -23.22 -9.28
CA PHE A 929 -21.11 -22.48 -8.03
C PHE A 929 -22.11 -22.97 -7.00
N VAL A 930 -21.60 -23.51 -5.89
CA VAL A 930 -22.43 -24.05 -4.79
C VAL A 930 -23.07 -22.93 -3.95
N GLU A 931 -22.64 -21.68 -4.12
CA GLU A 931 -23.24 -20.52 -3.44
C GLU A 931 -23.95 -19.60 -4.43
N LYS A 932 -25.04 -18.96 -3.96
CA LYS A 932 -25.81 -17.97 -4.73
C LYS A 932 -25.05 -16.66 -4.91
N ASN A 933 -25.33 -15.98 -6.00
CA ASN A 933 -24.89 -14.62 -6.24
C ASN A 933 -25.57 -13.60 -5.26
N LYS A 934 -25.20 -12.32 -5.36
CA LYS A 934 -25.80 -11.25 -4.54
C LYS A 934 -27.32 -11.04 -4.77
N LYS A 935 -27.84 -11.52 -5.89
CA LYS A 935 -29.27 -11.45 -6.25
C LYS A 935 -30.06 -12.66 -5.76
N GLY A 936 -29.43 -13.61 -5.08
CA GLY A 936 -30.06 -14.84 -4.59
C GLY A 936 -30.21 -15.95 -5.63
N ASN A 937 -29.51 -15.89 -6.75
CA ASN A 937 -29.59 -16.88 -7.85
C ASN A 937 -28.31 -17.70 -7.95
N PHE A 938 -28.46 -18.97 -8.32
CA PHE A 938 -27.35 -19.78 -8.82
C PHE A 938 -27.08 -19.43 -10.29
N GLU A 939 -25.84 -19.16 -10.63
CA GLU A 939 -25.41 -18.79 -11.99
C GLU A 939 -24.21 -19.66 -12.39
N PRO A 940 -24.41 -20.88 -12.92
CA PRO A 940 -23.31 -21.70 -13.42
C PRO A 940 -22.67 -21.02 -14.63
N TYR A 941 -21.36 -21.14 -14.77
CA TYR A 941 -20.62 -20.66 -15.93
C TYR A 941 -20.32 -21.79 -16.87
N THR A 942 -21.08 -21.87 -17.97
CA THR A 942 -20.98 -22.94 -18.98
C THR A 942 -20.35 -22.41 -20.26
N ILE A 943 -19.42 -23.16 -20.83
CA ILE A 943 -18.80 -22.86 -22.11
C ILE A 943 -18.94 -24.07 -23.07
N GLU A 944 -19.10 -23.75 -24.33
CA GLU A 944 -18.80 -24.66 -25.43
C GLU A 944 -17.36 -24.37 -25.86
N VAL A 945 -16.49 -25.37 -25.73
CA VAL A 945 -15.06 -25.20 -25.99
C VAL A 945 -14.83 -25.14 -27.50
N SER A 946 -14.34 -24.01 -27.99
CA SER A 946 -14.03 -23.84 -29.43
C SER A 946 -12.65 -24.38 -29.79
N ALA A 947 -12.43 -24.64 -31.09
CA ALA A 947 -11.13 -25.05 -31.61
C ALA A 947 -10.03 -23.96 -31.31
N ASP A 948 -10.41 -22.68 -31.30
CA ASP A 948 -9.49 -21.57 -30.98
C ASP A 948 -9.09 -21.59 -29.52
N ASP A 949 -10.01 -21.87 -28.60
CA ASP A 949 -9.71 -22.00 -27.17
C ASP A 949 -8.71 -23.14 -26.91
N ILE A 950 -8.92 -24.28 -27.58
CA ILE A 950 -8.01 -25.44 -27.51
C ILE A 950 -6.62 -25.06 -28.03
N LYS A 951 -6.56 -24.36 -29.17
CA LYS A 951 -5.30 -23.91 -29.77
C LYS A 951 -4.54 -22.95 -28.88
N GLU A 952 -5.24 -22.04 -28.21
CA GLU A 952 -4.65 -21.09 -27.26
C GLU A 952 -4.01 -21.81 -26.07
N VAL A 953 -4.73 -22.73 -25.42
CA VAL A 953 -4.19 -23.47 -24.27
C VAL A 953 -3.06 -24.42 -24.71
N LYS A 954 -3.14 -25.06 -25.88
CA LYS A 954 -2.02 -25.83 -26.44
C LYS A 954 -0.78 -24.98 -26.66
N LYS A 955 -0.93 -23.74 -27.15
CA LYS A 955 0.19 -22.77 -27.29
C LYS A 955 0.78 -22.37 -25.96
N GLU A 956 -0.04 -22.13 -24.92
CA GLU A 956 0.44 -21.85 -23.57
C GLU A 956 1.25 -23.04 -23.00
N ILE A 957 0.79 -24.28 -23.18
CA ILE A 957 1.52 -25.49 -22.77
C ILE A 957 2.88 -25.57 -23.49
N ASN A 958 2.94 -25.38 -24.81
CA ASN A 958 4.18 -25.39 -25.59
C ASN A 958 5.16 -24.30 -25.11
N LYS A 959 4.67 -23.10 -24.84
CA LYS A 959 5.47 -21.99 -24.30
C LYS A 959 6.11 -22.34 -22.97
N ILE A 960 5.34 -22.86 -22.02
CA ILE A 960 5.86 -23.24 -20.70
C ILE A 960 6.92 -24.30 -20.82
N VAL A 961 6.68 -25.35 -21.58
CA VAL A 961 7.65 -26.43 -21.77
C VAL A 961 8.97 -25.88 -22.30
N LYS A 962 8.89 -25.06 -23.35
CA LYS A 962 10.07 -24.42 -23.93
C LYS A 962 10.82 -23.56 -22.92
N GLU A 963 10.15 -22.69 -22.19
CA GLU A 963 10.78 -21.77 -21.23
C GLU A 963 11.34 -22.49 -20.00
N VAL A 964 10.68 -23.55 -19.53
CA VAL A 964 11.17 -24.35 -18.38
C VAL A 964 12.36 -25.22 -18.78
N THR A 965 12.30 -25.89 -19.92
CA THR A 965 13.39 -26.77 -20.37
C THR A 965 14.64 -25.99 -20.79
N SER A 966 14.48 -24.77 -21.28
CA SER A 966 15.62 -23.86 -21.57
C SER A 966 16.15 -23.14 -20.34
N GLY A 967 15.41 -23.14 -19.23
CA GLY A 967 15.75 -22.38 -18.02
C GLY A 967 15.48 -20.87 -18.15
N GLU A 968 14.87 -20.42 -19.25
CA GLU A 968 14.55 -18.99 -19.45
C GLU A 968 13.56 -18.47 -18.40
N PHE A 969 12.65 -19.30 -17.93
CA PHE A 969 11.64 -18.94 -16.92
C PHE A 969 12.27 -18.43 -15.61
N LEU A 970 13.50 -18.83 -15.31
CA LEU A 970 14.22 -18.31 -14.12
C LEU A 970 14.53 -16.82 -14.22
N LYS A 971 14.59 -16.28 -15.43
CA LYS A 971 14.84 -14.85 -15.67
C LYS A 971 13.53 -14.04 -15.58
N LEU A 972 12.39 -14.72 -15.64
CA LEU A 972 11.08 -14.11 -15.59
C LEU A 972 10.65 -13.93 -14.13
N GLY A 973 9.87 -12.91 -13.87
CA GLY A 973 9.21 -12.64 -12.59
C GLY A 973 7.74 -12.36 -12.80
N CYS A 974 7.06 -11.86 -11.79
CA CYS A 974 5.70 -11.32 -11.94
C CYS A 974 5.66 -9.86 -11.48
N ASN A 975 4.68 -9.10 -12.01
CA ASN A 975 4.48 -7.69 -11.68
C ASN A 975 3.72 -7.44 -10.39
N LYS A 976 3.49 -8.47 -9.58
CA LYS A 976 2.74 -8.33 -8.33
C LYS A 976 3.65 -7.72 -7.27
N LYS A 977 3.25 -6.55 -6.76
CA LYS A 977 3.84 -5.98 -5.55
C LYS A 977 3.74 -7.05 -4.46
N ASN A 978 4.83 -7.34 -3.78
CA ASN A 978 4.89 -8.31 -2.69
C ASN A 978 4.63 -9.77 -3.12
N CYS A 979 5.06 -10.17 -4.31
CA CYS A 979 5.05 -11.59 -4.65
C CYS A 979 6.06 -12.34 -3.77
N GLU A 980 5.54 -13.14 -2.86
CA GLU A 980 6.30 -13.96 -1.92
C GLU A 980 7.40 -14.80 -2.60
N TYR A 981 7.07 -15.41 -3.74
CA TYR A 981 7.99 -16.30 -4.47
C TYR A 981 9.11 -15.53 -5.18
N CYS A 982 8.78 -14.37 -5.76
CA CYS A 982 9.80 -13.49 -6.34
C CYS A 982 10.74 -12.93 -5.25
N ALA A 983 10.20 -12.59 -4.08
CA ALA A 983 11.00 -12.18 -2.93
C ALA A 983 11.87 -13.33 -2.42
N LEU A 984 11.34 -14.54 -2.29
CA LEU A 984 12.09 -15.72 -1.88
C LEU A 984 13.24 -16.01 -2.85
N LYS A 985 13.01 -15.91 -4.17
CA LYS A 985 14.08 -16.05 -5.17
C LYS A 985 15.19 -15.02 -4.99
N LYS A 986 14.85 -13.76 -4.69
CA LYS A 986 15.84 -12.69 -4.46
C LYS A 986 16.67 -12.93 -3.20
N SER A 987 16.15 -13.65 -2.21
CA SER A 987 16.85 -13.97 -0.96
C SER A 987 17.77 -15.18 -1.06
N LEU A 988 17.65 -15.99 -2.09
CA LEU A 988 18.48 -17.14 -2.43
C LEU A 988 19.64 -16.76 -3.36
#